data_931c04fabca5b7ee6b22f7984938dc65
#
_entry.id   931c04fabca5b7ee6b22f7984938dc65
#
_cell.length_a   1.000
_cell.length_b   1.000
_cell.length_c   1.000
_cell.angle_alpha   90.00
_cell.angle_beta   90.00
_cell.angle_gamma   90.00
#
_symmetry.space_group_name_H-M   'P 1'
#
loop_
_entity.id
_entity.type
_entity.pdbx_description
1 polymer ?
#
loop_
_entity_poly.entity_id
_entity_poly.type
_entity_poly.pdbx_seq_one_letter_code
_entity_poly.pdbx_strand_id
1 'polypeptide(L)'
;MASDKKAEQSYQDWEKPLFDAWKEKGYFGRTPGFGKNGANTYTIVIPPPNVTGMLHMGHALNDTIQDTCIRRARMQGYQARWILGTDHAGIATQTKVDKKLAEEGISRLEIGREKFIDACWDWREDYGNTIVKQIAGMGCSCDYDDEKFTMSPEYANAVRKVFCDWYHDGLIYKGRRIVNWCPSCTTAIADDEAEYVDEKGHLWYLRYPRSEPVDGMEYGVVATTRPETMLGDTGVAVSPKDERYKHLVGKTIDLPIVGRKIPIFADYYVDSEFGTGCVKTTPAHDPNDYAMGQRNNLEQINVFDEHAVVVEGYGKFSGMTRDEAREAIVAEFEALGLLDHVEDHDHSVMTCYRCHTKLEPWLSEQWFVAVDRLKKRAAEVVENGEIQFHPARWKQVYLDWLENLKDWCISRQLWWGHRIPMFYCDSCGWEDALMEDTDACPKCGGHVHQDEDVLDTWFSSQLWPFATQGWPENPDELKPTYPTQMLSTARDIMGLWVARMVMSSLYFTDQIPFKDVIIHPTVMAADGKPMSKSRGNGVDPLKLMQDYGADGMRFGLLMQVTGAQDLKFNENKLVSSRNFANKVRNAARFVNMNLDGFVPGEPEPKTEADRWMFSRLARLVRSLDAAYDGFEFADVARELYAFFWNEFCDWYIELSKARLSAGGEERAAMQRNLVFVLDTALRLLHPAMPFVTEQIYQELPGEKEAPYLMVASWPDADKLEKYIDPDAEQVITMVTQVVSGIRSIRARYGISPRAELEVVVKAQDDTAASLFESQVQLISTLANTKVSAVSVDAARPDESSVCLADGVEAYVVLSGLVDFDKERARLEKEIGKLEKDFTKFDKKLSNPGFLSKAAPEIVEKDRAKLADITDRLARLRAELAEISQEG
;
A
#
# COMPACT_ATOMS: atom_id res chain seq x y z
N MET A 1 24.44 -22.83 -35.45
CA MET A 1 24.43 -23.02 -34.01
C MET A 1 22.99 -22.97 -33.54
N ALA A 2 22.35 -24.12 -33.48
CA ALA A 2 21.00 -24.27 -32.96
C ALA A 2 21.13 -24.26 -31.42
N SER A 3 20.68 -23.22 -30.79
CA SER A 3 20.53 -23.21 -29.33
C SER A 3 19.41 -24.15 -28.96
N ASP A 4 19.73 -25.21 -28.25
CA ASP A 4 18.76 -26.00 -27.46
C ASP A 4 17.98 -25.07 -26.55
N LYS A 5 16.84 -24.60 -26.99
CA LYS A 5 15.78 -24.12 -26.13
C LYS A 5 15.21 -25.37 -25.45
N LYS A 6 15.84 -25.85 -24.37
CA LYS A 6 15.09 -26.57 -23.35
C LYS A 6 13.97 -25.64 -22.97
N ALA A 7 12.73 -26.13 -23.15
CA ALA A 7 11.55 -25.41 -22.67
C ALA A 7 11.83 -24.99 -21.21
N GLU A 8 11.93 -23.67 -20.95
CA GLU A 8 11.94 -23.15 -19.62
C GLU A 8 10.64 -23.66 -18.99
N GLN A 9 10.74 -24.55 -17.99
CA GLN A 9 9.61 -24.94 -17.18
C GLN A 9 8.95 -23.64 -16.70
N SER A 10 7.64 -23.53 -16.90
CA SER A 10 6.94 -22.34 -16.40
C SER A 10 7.17 -22.28 -14.89
N TYR A 11 7.37 -21.08 -14.33
CA TYR A 11 7.63 -20.90 -12.89
C TYR A 11 6.57 -21.62 -12.05
N GLN A 12 5.34 -21.69 -12.48
CA GLN A 12 4.24 -22.37 -11.80
C GLN A 12 4.41 -23.89 -11.67
N ASP A 13 5.16 -24.53 -12.58
CA ASP A 13 5.32 -26.00 -12.61
C ASP A 13 6.11 -26.52 -11.39
N TRP A 14 6.95 -25.70 -10.75
CA TRP A 14 7.75 -26.10 -9.60
C TRP A 14 7.40 -25.32 -8.32
N GLU A 15 6.83 -24.10 -8.39
CA GLU A 15 6.39 -23.32 -7.23
C GLU A 15 5.22 -23.97 -6.51
N LYS A 16 4.20 -24.39 -7.26
CA LYS A 16 3.00 -25.03 -6.67
C LYS A 16 3.31 -26.32 -5.90
N PRO A 17 4.10 -27.29 -6.39
CA PRO A 17 4.46 -28.48 -5.61
C PRO A 17 5.17 -28.17 -4.29
N LEU A 18 6.03 -27.15 -4.24
CA LEU A 18 6.67 -26.72 -2.99
C LEU A 18 5.65 -26.13 -2.02
N PHE A 19 4.76 -25.29 -2.50
CA PHE A 19 3.71 -24.69 -1.68
C PHE A 19 2.79 -25.78 -1.09
N ASP A 20 2.34 -26.71 -1.92
CA ASP A 20 1.51 -27.82 -1.49
C ASP A 20 2.21 -28.68 -0.42
N ALA A 21 3.52 -28.95 -0.60
CA ALA A 21 4.32 -29.69 0.38
C ALA A 21 4.41 -28.97 1.75
N TRP A 22 4.61 -27.64 1.75
CA TRP A 22 4.62 -26.88 3.01
C TRP A 22 3.27 -26.91 3.71
N LYS A 23 2.17 -26.79 2.93
CA LYS A 23 0.81 -26.87 3.45
C LYS A 23 0.51 -28.25 4.03
N GLU A 24 0.81 -29.32 3.32
CA GLU A 24 0.61 -30.70 3.77
C GLU A 24 1.39 -31.02 5.06
N LYS A 25 2.54 -30.38 5.27
CA LYS A 25 3.31 -30.49 6.52
C LYS A 25 2.74 -29.66 7.68
N GLY A 26 1.71 -28.85 7.44
CA GLY A 26 1.05 -28.03 8.46
C GLY A 26 1.91 -26.83 8.91
N TYR A 27 2.86 -26.35 8.11
CA TYR A 27 3.75 -25.24 8.51
C TYR A 27 3.05 -23.87 8.52
N PHE A 28 1.88 -23.74 7.93
CA PHE A 28 1.12 -22.49 7.86
C PHE A 28 0.14 -22.30 9.01
N GLY A 29 -0.37 -23.40 9.56
CA GLY A 29 -1.44 -23.40 10.56
C GLY A 29 -0.97 -23.58 12.01
N ARG A 30 -1.93 -23.83 12.87
CA ARG A 30 -1.67 -24.14 14.28
C ARG A 30 -1.05 -25.53 14.40
N THR A 31 0.19 -25.60 14.84
CA THR A 31 0.80 -26.88 15.23
C THR A 31 0.19 -27.41 16.54
N PRO A 32 0.19 -28.73 16.79
CA PRO A 32 -0.25 -29.26 18.08
C PRO A 32 0.50 -28.62 19.26
N GLY A 33 -0.25 -28.02 20.19
CA GLY A 33 0.33 -27.29 21.32
C GLY A 33 0.64 -25.81 21.05
N PHE A 34 0.16 -25.25 19.95
CA PHE A 34 0.28 -23.83 19.62
C PHE A 34 -0.13 -22.94 20.82
N GLY A 35 0.76 -22.01 21.20
CA GLY A 35 0.56 -21.09 22.31
C GLY A 35 0.58 -21.71 23.71
N LYS A 36 0.87 -23.01 23.86
CA LYS A 36 0.96 -23.70 25.15
C LYS A 36 2.37 -23.67 25.71
N ASN A 37 2.47 -23.87 27.04
CA ASN A 37 3.75 -24.01 27.77
C ASN A 37 4.67 -22.77 27.68
N GLY A 38 4.12 -21.56 27.52
CA GLY A 38 4.91 -20.33 27.44
C GLY A 38 5.68 -20.16 26.11
N ALA A 39 5.23 -20.85 25.06
CA ALA A 39 5.82 -20.67 23.74
C ALA A 39 5.59 -19.26 23.21
N ASN A 40 6.64 -18.66 22.64
CA ASN A 40 6.54 -17.39 21.97
C ASN A 40 5.70 -17.52 20.68
N THR A 41 4.63 -16.78 20.59
CA THR A 41 3.77 -16.75 19.40
C THR A 41 4.00 -15.49 18.58
N TYR A 42 3.82 -15.61 17.28
CA TYR A 42 3.77 -14.48 16.36
C TYR A 42 2.52 -14.63 15.49
N THR A 43 1.51 -13.83 15.79
CA THR A 43 0.23 -13.91 15.08
C THR A 43 -0.05 -12.58 14.38
N ILE A 44 -0.46 -12.66 13.13
CA ILE A 44 -0.95 -11.52 12.35
C ILE A 44 -2.28 -11.88 11.69
N VAL A 45 -3.05 -10.85 11.37
CA VAL A 45 -4.32 -10.99 10.64
C VAL A 45 -4.18 -10.35 9.28
N ILE A 46 -4.66 -11.02 8.22
CA ILE A 46 -4.73 -10.40 6.90
C ILE A 46 -5.80 -9.31 6.92
N PRO A 47 -5.59 -8.12 6.31
CA PRO A 47 -6.73 -7.28 5.96
C PRO A 47 -7.65 -8.06 5.03
N PRO A 48 -8.87 -8.41 5.49
CA PRO A 48 -9.69 -9.37 4.76
C PRO A 48 -10.15 -8.77 3.43
N PRO A 49 -9.76 -9.35 2.27
CA PRO A 49 -10.19 -8.83 0.99
C PRO A 49 -11.70 -8.93 0.83
N ASN A 50 -12.31 -7.89 0.25
CA ASN A 50 -13.71 -7.87 -0.09
C ASN A 50 -14.04 -8.89 -1.19
N VAL A 51 -15.08 -9.71 -1.02
CA VAL A 51 -15.52 -10.69 -2.03
C VAL A 51 -16.15 -10.07 -3.27
N THR A 52 -15.62 -8.95 -3.74
CA THR A 52 -16.15 -8.15 -4.85
C THR A 52 -15.44 -8.33 -6.18
N GLY A 53 -14.34 -9.10 -6.20
CA GLY A 53 -13.56 -9.36 -7.41
C GLY A 53 -12.17 -9.90 -7.12
N MET A 54 -11.33 -9.94 -8.15
CA MET A 54 -9.96 -10.41 -8.06
C MET A 54 -9.06 -9.40 -7.32
N LEU A 55 -8.00 -9.89 -6.70
CA LEU A 55 -6.96 -9.09 -6.05
C LEU A 55 -6.30 -8.13 -7.05
N HIS A 56 -5.79 -7.02 -6.57
CA HIS A 56 -5.02 -6.03 -7.32
C HIS A 56 -3.61 -5.87 -6.74
N MET A 57 -2.76 -5.06 -7.39
CA MET A 57 -1.36 -4.89 -6.98
C MET A 57 -1.16 -4.36 -5.55
N GLY A 58 -2.12 -3.61 -5.03
CA GLY A 58 -2.10 -3.19 -3.62
C GLY A 58 -2.19 -4.37 -2.65
N HIS A 59 -3.06 -5.34 -2.92
CA HIS A 59 -3.13 -6.58 -2.15
C HIS A 59 -1.83 -7.38 -2.27
N ALA A 60 -1.32 -7.55 -3.51
CA ALA A 60 -0.07 -8.29 -3.73
C ALA A 60 1.12 -7.69 -2.96
N LEU A 61 1.20 -6.36 -2.89
CA LEU A 61 2.21 -5.67 -2.08
C LEU A 61 2.01 -5.94 -0.59
N ASN A 62 0.79 -5.72 -0.09
CA ASN A 62 0.46 -5.89 1.31
C ASN A 62 0.70 -7.31 1.79
N ASP A 63 0.25 -8.29 1.02
CA ASP A 63 0.41 -9.72 1.34
C ASP A 63 1.88 -10.14 1.28
N THR A 64 2.67 -9.58 0.35
CA THR A 64 4.12 -9.81 0.29
C THR A 64 4.83 -9.29 1.54
N ILE A 65 4.49 -8.09 2.02
CA ILE A 65 5.03 -7.51 3.25
C ILE A 65 4.73 -8.42 4.45
N GLN A 66 3.48 -8.81 4.61
CA GLN A 66 3.03 -9.65 5.71
C GLN A 66 3.70 -11.03 5.69
N ASP A 67 3.76 -11.68 4.51
CA ASP A 67 4.37 -13.00 4.38
C ASP A 67 5.88 -12.95 4.65
N THR A 68 6.54 -11.87 4.27
CA THR A 68 7.97 -11.67 4.56
C THR A 68 8.21 -11.60 6.07
N CYS A 69 7.39 -10.89 6.82
CA CYS A 69 7.48 -10.80 8.28
C CYS A 69 7.17 -12.15 8.96
N ILE A 70 6.09 -12.82 8.55
CA ILE A 70 5.68 -14.08 9.20
C ILE A 70 6.66 -15.22 8.93
N ARG A 71 7.30 -15.25 7.73
CA ARG A 71 8.34 -16.24 7.42
C ARG A 71 9.59 -16.02 8.27
N ARG A 72 10.05 -14.74 8.40
CA ARG A 72 11.18 -14.42 9.31
C ARG A 72 10.86 -14.84 10.73
N ALA A 73 9.67 -14.49 11.25
CA ALA A 73 9.27 -14.86 12.61
C ALA A 73 9.29 -16.38 12.81
N ARG A 74 8.81 -17.15 11.84
CA ARG A 74 8.86 -18.63 11.90
C ARG A 74 10.30 -19.15 11.97
N MET A 75 11.20 -18.58 11.18
CA MET A 75 12.62 -18.94 11.20
C MET A 75 13.32 -18.49 12.51
N GLN A 76 12.84 -17.43 13.17
CA GLN A 76 13.29 -17.01 14.51
C GLN A 76 12.78 -17.92 15.64
N GLY A 77 12.04 -18.98 15.31
CA GLY A 77 11.55 -19.95 16.26
C GLY A 77 10.22 -19.59 16.94
N TYR A 78 9.53 -18.53 16.48
CA TYR A 78 8.18 -18.26 16.94
C TYR A 78 7.19 -19.30 16.40
N GLN A 79 6.20 -19.63 17.21
CA GLN A 79 5.01 -20.28 16.70
C GLN A 79 4.21 -19.25 15.90
N ALA A 80 4.44 -19.22 14.58
CA ALA A 80 3.96 -18.17 13.70
C ALA A 80 2.65 -18.58 13.03
N ARG A 81 1.65 -17.69 13.07
CA ARG A 81 0.34 -17.88 12.43
C ARG A 81 -0.11 -16.63 11.72
N TRP A 82 -0.49 -16.76 10.48
CA TRP A 82 -1.13 -15.71 9.71
C TRP A 82 -2.58 -16.07 9.40
N ILE A 83 -3.51 -15.39 10.08
CA ILE A 83 -4.94 -15.67 9.96
C ILE A 83 -5.44 -15.18 8.61
N LEU A 84 -5.99 -16.10 7.82
CA LEU A 84 -6.59 -15.88 6.51
C LEU A 84 -8.08 -15.64 6.64
N GLY A 85 -8.63 -14.79 5.77
CA GLY A 85 -10.08 -14.69 5.61
C GLY A 85 -10.48 -13.59 4.66
N THR A 86 -11.80 -13.44 4.49
CA THR A 86 -12.44 -12.53 3.55
C THR A 86 -13.55 -11.72 4.23
N ASP A 87 -13.84 -10.52 3.70
CA ASP A 87 -14.93 -9.68 4.16
C ASP A 87 -16.14 -9.79 3.24
N HIS A 88 -17.34 -9.83 3.84
CA HIS A 88 -18.61 -9.90 3.11
C HIS A 88 -18.92 -8.65 2.30
N ALA A 89 -18.35 -7.48 2.68
CA ALA A 89 -18.41 -6.22 1.95
C ALA A 89 -19.82 -5.78 1.56
N GLY A 90 -20.71 -5.66 2.52
CA GLY A 90 -22.14 -5.35 2.44
C GLY A 90 -22.63 -4.70 1.14
N ILE A 91 -22.56 -3.36 1.07
CA ILE A 91 -23.01 -2.57 -0.10
C ILE A 91 -22.28 -2.96 -1.40
N ALA A 92 -20.97 -3.28 -1.30
CA ALA A 92 -20.18 -3.55 -2.49
C ALA A 92 -20.54 -4.90 -3.14
N THR A 93 -20.75 -5.94 -2.34
CA THR A 93 -21.20 -7.26 -2.82
C THR A 93 -22.63 -7.19 -3.32
N GLN A 94 -23.54 -6.57 -2.57
CA GLN A 94 -24.93 -6.39 -3.00
C GLN A 94 -25.00 -5.71 -4.38
N THR A 95 -24.27 -4.60 -4.58
CA THR A 95 -24.25 -3.88 -5.86
C THR A 95 -23.74 -4.75 -7.03
N LYS A 96 -22.77 -5.65 -6.77
CA LYS A 96 -22.24 -6.57 -7.78
C LYS A 96 -23.25 -7.64 -8.17
N VAL A 97 -23.93 -8.21 -7.17
CA VAL A 97 -24.96 -9.23 -7.39
C VAL A 97 -26.18 -8.61 -8.07
N ASP A 98 -26.64 -7.42 -7.65
CA ASP A 98 -27.70 -6.66 -8.33
C ASP A 98 -27.40 -6.47 -9.81
N LYS A 99 -26.17 -6.04 -10.13
CA LYS A 99 -25.75 -5.84 -11.51
C LYS A 99 -25.76 -7.15 -12.31
N LYS A 100 -25.25 -8.25 -11.73
CA LYS A 100 -25.27 -9.56 -12.37
C LYS A 100 -26.70 -10.02 -12.67
N LEU A 101 -27.60 -9.91 -11.70
CA LEU A 101 -29.00 -10.27 -11.87
C LEU A 101 -29.70 -9.39 -12.92
N ALA A 102 -29.41 -8.08 -12.94
CA ALA A 102 -29.95 -7.16 -13.94
C ALA A 102 -29.48 -7.48 -15.37
N GLU A 103 -28.22 -7.94 -15.54
CA GLU A 103 -27.71 -8.44 -16.83
C GLU A 103 -28.44 -9.70 -17.29
N GLU A 104 -28.99 -10.49 -16.36
CA GLU A 104 -29.84 -11.66 -16.62
C GLU A 104 -31.33 -11.29 -16.74
N GLY A 105 -31.69 -10.00 -16.62
CA GLY A 105 -33.06 -9.51 -16.68
C GLY A 105 -33.89 -9.73 -15.42
N ILE A 106 -33.23 -9.96 -14.29
CA ILE A 106 -33.85 -10.27 -13.00
C ILE A 106 -33.71 -9.06 -12.05
N SER A 107 -34.82 -8.62 -11.46
CA SER A 107 -34.84 -7.61 -10.40
C SER A 107 -34.78 -8.26 -9.01
N ARG A 108 -33.94 -7.75 -8.10
CA ARG A 108 -33.94 -8.23 -6.70
C ARG A 108 -35.30 -8.09 -6.02
N LEU A 109 -36.03 -7.02 -6.34
CA LEU A 109 -37.37 -6.77 -5.78
C LEU A 109 -38.39 -7.84 -6.21
N GLU A 110 -38.23 -8.42 -7.41
CA GLU A 110 -39.10 -9.49 -7.92
C GLU A 110 -38.82 -10.84 -7.29
N ILE A 111 -37.52 -11.15 -7.03
CA ILE A 111 -37.13 -12.43 -6.43
C ILE A 111 -37.29 -12.47 -4.91
N GLY A 112 -37.25 -11.29 -4.27
CA GLY A 112 -37.37 -11.13 -2.81
C GLY A 112 -36.06 -11.35 -2.06
N ARG A 113 -36.05 -10.95 -0.76
CA ARG A 113 -34.85 -10.87 0.08
C ARG A 113 -34.12 -12.20 0.20
N GLU A 114 -34.85 -13.29 0.48
CA GLU A 114 -34.25 -14.62 0.72
C GLU A 114 -33.46 -15.10 -0.49
N LYS A 115 -34.06 -15.12 -1.68
CA LYS A 115 -33.38 -15.57 -2.91
C LYS A 115 -32.24 -14.65 -3.32
N PHE A 116 -32.35 -13.37 -3.00
CA PHE A 116 -31.25 -12.45 -3.25
C PHE A 116 -30.06 -12.74 -2.33
N ILE A 117 -30.30 -13.03 -1.05
CA ILE A 117 -29.25 -13.42 -0.11
C ILE A 117 -28.59 -14.74 -0.56
N ASP A 118 -29.37 -15.73 -1.04
CA ASP A 118 -28.82 -16.97 -1.61
C ASP A 118 -27.86 -16.65 -2.80
N ALA A 119 -28.26 -15.76 -3.70
CA ALA A 119 -27.40 -15.33 -4.80
C ALA A 119 -26.10 -14.61 -4.33
N CYS A 120 -26.15 -13.91 -3.19
CA CYS A 120 -24.96 -13.32 -2.59
C CYS A 120 -24.02 -14.40 -1.97
N TRP A 121 -24.59 -15.47 -1.41
CA TRP A 121 -23.78 -16.60 -0.94
C TRP A 121 -23.11 -17.36 -2.08
N ASP A 122 -23.81 -17.61 -3.19
CA ASP A 122 -23.22 -18.20 -4.41
C ASP A 122 -22.06 -17.32 -4.95
N TRP A 123 -22.28 -16.01 -4.96
CA TRP A 123 -21.24 -15.04 -5.35
C TRP A 123 -20.00 -15.14 -4.43
N ARG A 124 -20.22 -15.24 -3.12
CA ARG A 124 -19.13 -15.39 -2.13
C ARG A 124 -18.32 -16.66 -2.38
N GLU A 125 -18.98 -17.77 -2.66
CA GLU A 125 -18.26 -19.02 -2.93
C GLU A 125 -17.36 -18.91 -4.16
N ASP A 126 -17.84 -18.32 -5.23
CA ASP A 126 -17.08 -18.16 -6.46
C ASP A 126 -15.87 -17.23 -6.28
N TYR A 127 -16.07 -16.05 -5.74
CA TYR A 127 -15.04 -15.03 -5.64
C TYR A 127 -14.14 -15.20 -4.42
N GLY A 128 -14.64 -15.64 -3.30
CA GLY A 128 -13.85 -15.96 -2.11
C GLY A 128 -12.83 -17.04 -2.41
N ASN A 129 -13.24 -18.16 -3.02
CA ASN A 129 -12.35 -19.23 -3.45
C ASN A 129 -11.28 -18.75 -4.46
N THR A 130 -11.62 -17.80 -5.35
CA THR A 130 -10.67 -17.22 -6.30
C THR A 130 -9.62 -16.38 -5.59
N ILE A 131 -10.02 -15.54 -4.63
CA ILE A 131 -9.13 -14.72 -3.81
C ILE A 131 -8.14 -15.60 -3.05
N VAL A 132 -8.62 -16.63 -2.37
CA VAL A 132 -7.77 -17.58 -1.60
C VAL A 132 -6.75 -18.27 -2.52
N LYS A 133 -7.15 -18.67 -3.73
CA LYS A 133 -6.23 -19.23 -4.74
C LYS A 133 -5.18 -18.23 -5.22
N GLN A 134 -5.54 -16.94 -5.35
CA GLN A 134 -4.59 -15.90 -5.72
C GLN A 134 -3.55 -15.66 -4.60
N ILE A 135 -3.97 -15.62 -3.34
CA ILE A 135 -3.09 -15.51 -2.17
C ILE A 135 -2.13 -16.69 -2.11
N ALA A 136 -2.65 -17.92 -2.31
CA ALA A 136 -1.82 -19.12 -2.36
C ALA A 136 -0.81 -19.10 -3.52
N GLY A 137 -1.23 -18.62 -4.70
CA GLY A 137 -0.37 -18.47 -5.88
C GLY A 137 0.81 -17.50 -5.65
N MET A 138 0.63 -16.48 -4.82
CA MET A 138 1.71 -15.57 -4.40
C MET A 138 2.69 -16.23 -3.41
N GLY A 139 2.41 -17.44 -2.94
CA GLY A 139 3.21 -18.15 -1.96
C GLY A 139 3.00 -17.69 -0.51
N CYS A 140 1.89 -17.00 -0.23
CA CYS A 140 1.58 -16.50 1.11
C CYS A 140 1.34 -17.65 2.09
N SER A 141 2.03 -17.64 3.22
CA SER A 141 2.02 -18.72 4.21
C SER A 141 0.92 -18.55 5.28
N CYS A 142 -0.30 -18.26 4.80
CA CYS A 142 -1.51 -18.13 5.63
C CYS A 142 -2.00 -19.48 6.17
N ASP A 143 -2.77 -19.44 7.24
CA ASP A 143 -3.49 -20.59 7.79
C ASP A 143 -4.74 -20.90 6.93
N TYR A 144 -4.55 -21.73 5.90
CA TYR A 144 -5.60 -22.12 4.95
C TYR A 144 -6.59 -23.15 5.51
N ASP A 145 -6.27 -23.76 6.63
CA ASP A 145 -7.13 -24.78 7.26
C ASP A 145 -8.14 -24.15 8.22
N ASP A 146 -7.96 -22.87 8.58
CA ASP A 146 -8.86 -22.09 9.43
C ASP A 146 -9.19 -20.71 8.79
N GLU A 147 -9.74 -20.78 7.55
CA GLU A 147 -10.20 -19.57 6.84
C GLU A 147 -11.37 -18.92 7.58
N LYS A 148 -11.29 -17.60 7.78
CA LYS A 148 -12.32 -16.79 8.44
C LYS A 148 -13.16 -16.02 7.42
N PHE A 149 -14.42 -15.83 7.76
CA PHE A 149 -15.33 -15.00 6.97
C PHE A 149 -16.19 -14.15 7.91
N THR A 150 -16.32 -12.85 7.62
CA THR A 150 -17.03 -11.91 8.50
C THR A 150 -18.52 -12.22 8.70
N MET A 151 -19.12 -13.11 7.90
CA MET A 151 -20.50 -13.59 8.09
C MET A 151 -20.59 -15.08 8.45
N SER A 152 -19.47 -15.74 8.86
CA SER A 152 -19.58 -17.08 9.45
C SER A 152 -20.41 -17.04 10.73
N PRO A 153 -21.07 -18.15 11.13
CA PRO A 153 -21.95 -18.16 12.30
C PRO A 153 -21.28 -17.67 13.59
N GLU A 154 -20.03 -18.12 13.85
CA GLU A 154 -19.27 -17.74 15.03
C GLU A 154 -18.94 -16.24 15.00
N TYR A 155 -18.55 -15.74 13.84
CA TYR A 155 -18.24 -14.32 13.66
C TYR A 155 -19.50 -13.45 13.78
N ALA A 156 -20.62 -13.89 13.20
CA ALA A 156 -21.91 -13.22 13.29
C ALA A 156 -22.40 -13.12 14.75
N ASN A 157 -22.15 -14.16 15.56
CA ASN A 157 -22.46 -14.13 17.00
C ASN A 157 -21.62 -13.07 17.74
N ALA A 158 -20.34 -12.94 17.42
CA ALA A 158 -19.48 -11.88 17.94
C ALA A 158 -20.00 -10.47 17.58
N VAL A 159 -20.41 -10.26 16.32
CA VAL A 159 -21.00 -9.00 15.85
C VAL A 159 -22.28 -8.67 16.62
N ARG A 160 -23.16 -9.68 16.77
CA ARG A 160 -24.41 -9.53 17.50
C ARG A 160 -24.17 -9.17 18.98
N LYS A 161 -23.18 -9.83 19.61
CA LYS A 161 -22.81 -9.53 21.00
C LYS A 161 -22.32 -8.09 21.17
N VAL A 162 -21.46 -7.62 20.27
CA VAL A 162 -20.94 -6.23 20.30
C VAL A 162 -22.09 -5.23 20.21
N PHE A 163 -23.05 -5.47 19.31
CA PHE A 163 -24.21 -4.60 19.19
C PHE A 163 -25.04 -4.57 20.48
N CYS A 164 -25.38 -5.76 21.00
CA CYS A 164 -26.20 -5.86 22.22
C CYS A 164 -25.52 -5.21 23.43
N ASP A 165 -24.24 -5.48 23.66
CA ASP A 165 -23.49 -4.91 24.78
C ASP A 165 -23.41 -3.39 24.66
N TRP A 166 -23.07 -2.85 23.49
CA TRP A 166 -22.98 -1.40 23.29
C TRP A 166 -24.35 -0.71 23.38
N TYR A 167 -25.44 -1.38 22.96
CA TYR A 167 -26.79 -0.87 23.12
C TYR A 167 -27.18 -0.78 24.61
N HIS A 168 -26.99 -1.85 25.38
CA HIS A 168 -27.30 -1.89 26.80
C HIS A 168 -26.41 -0.94 27.62
N ASP A 169 -25.17 -0.68 27.18
CA ASP A 169 -24.27 0.31 27.81
C ASP A 169 -24.54 1.76 27.35
N GLY A 170 -25.56 1.96 26.50
CA GLY A 170 -25.97 3.28 26.01
C GLY A 170 -25.01 3.94 25.02
N LEU A 171 -24.15 3.14 24.36
CA LEU A 171 -23.27 3.62 23.30
C LEU A 171 -23.96 3.57 21.93
N ILE A 172 -24.88 2.62 21.73
CA ILE A 172 -25.72 2.57 20.53
C ILE A 172 -27.06 3.21 20.82
N TYR A 173 -27.49 4.11 19.95
CA TYR A 173 -28.78 4.80 20.06
C TYR A 173 -29.38 5.04 18.67
N LYS A 174 -30.70 5.16 18.62
CA LYS A 174 -31.45 5.56 17.43
C LYS A 174 -31.69 7.06 17.43
N GLY A 175 -31.40 7.72 16.31
CA GLY A 175 -31.53 9.17 16.24
C GLY A 175 -31.89 9.67 14.86
N ARG A 176 -32.66 10.77 14.81
CA ARG A 176 -32.99 11.46 13.58
C ARG A 176 -31.97 12.54 13.30
N ARG A 177 -31.11 12.30 12.31
CA ARG A 177 -29.99 13.19 11.93
C ARG A 177 -29.86 13.30 10.42
N ILE A 178 -29.14 14.33 9.96
CA ILE A 178 -28.69 14.40 8.57
C ILE A 178 -27.62 13.32 8.35
N VAL A 179 -27.86 12.52 7.31
CA VAL A 179 -26.93 11.50 6.82
C VAL A 179 -26.64 11.74 5.35
N ASN A 180 -25.51 11.24 4.85
CA ASN A 180 -25.22 11.19 3.43
C ASN A 180 -26.03 10.04 2.83
N TRP A 181 -27.06 10.35 2.08
CA TRP A 181 -27.96 9.37 1.48
C TRP A 181 -27.62 9.15 0.02
N CYS A 182 -27.50 7.90 -0.41
CA CYS A 182 -27.36 7.57 -1.83
C CYS A 182 -28.72 7.24 -2.43
N PRO A 183 -29.29 8.08 -3.30
CA PRO A 183 -30.64 7.83 -3.86
C PRO A 183 -30.66 6.67 -4.86
N SER A 184 -29.52 6.26 -5.41
CA SER A 184 -29.39 5.11 -6.31
C SER A 184 -29.28 3.79 -5.57
N CYS A 185 -28.47 3.76 -4.49
CA CYS A 185 -28.32 2.57 -3.63
C CYS A 185 -29.43 2.49 -2.57
N THR A 186 -30.19 3.58 -2.37
CA THR A 186 -31.25 3.72 -1.34
C THR A 186 -30.77 3.36 0.07
N THR A 187 -29.63 3.91 0.45
CA THR A 187 -29.01 3.64 1.77
C THR A 187 -28.16 4.82 2.25
N ALA A 188 -27.99 4.91 3.57
CA ALA A 188 -27.07 5.83 4.19
C ALA A 188 -25.60 5.42 3.88
N ILE A 189 -24.74 6.43 3.72
CA ILE A 189 -23.29 6.30 3.49
C ILE A 189 -22.60 7.05 4.62
N ALA A 190 -21.56 6.48 5.21
CA ALA A 190 -20.78 7.17 6.25
C ALA A 190 -19.98 8.34 5.64
N ASP A 191 -19.67 9.35 6.47
CA ASP A 191 -18.96 10.56 6.01
C ASP A 191 -17.62 10.24 5.36
N ASP A 192 -16.92 9.24 5.90
CA ASP A 192 -15.62 8.77 5.46
C ASP A 192 -15.67 7.79 4.25
N GLU A 193 -16.88 7.43 3.79
CA GLU A 193 -17.14 6.65 2.57
C GLU A 193 -17.60 7.53 1.38
N ALA A 194 -17.77 8.84 1.57
CA ALA A 194 -18.13 9.77 0.52
C ALA A 194 -16.91 10.25 -0.25
N GLU A 195 -16.97 10.22 -1.58
CA GLU A 195 -15.95 10.78 -2.46
C GLU A 195 -16.31 12.20 -2.87
N TYR A 196 -15.31 13.10 -2.88
CA TYR A 196 -15.50 14.47 -3.35
C TYR A 196 -15.05 14.60 -4.79
N VAL A 197 -15.94 15.16 -5.62
CA VAL A 197 -15.67 15.41 -7.04
C VAL A 197 -15.90 16.90 -7.32
N ASP A 198 -14.90 17.54 -7.92
CA ASP A 198 -15.02 18.92 -8.33
C ASP A 198 -15.88 19.02 -9.60
N GLU A 199 -16.89 19.89 -9.56
CA GLU A 199 -17.72 20.19 -10.71
C GLU A 199 -17.90 21.68 -10.93
N LYS A 200 -18.17 22.02 -12.18
CA LYS A 200 -18.60 23.36 -12.56
C LYS A 200 -20.06 23.52 -12.26
N GLY A 201 -20.38 24.47 -11.41
CA GLY A 201 -21.73 24.74 -11.00
C GLY A 201 -22.03 26.24 -11.04
N HIS A 202 -23.11 26.61 -10.39
CA HIS A 202 -23.57 27.98 -10.30
C HIS A 202 -23.92 28.35 -8.87
N LEU A 203 -23.83 29.62 -8.57
CA LEU A 203 -24.37 30.24 -7.38
C LEU A 203 -25.54 31.12 -7.81
N TRP A 204 -26.76 30.73 -7.41
CA TRP A 204 -27.97 31.44 -7.72
C TRP A 204 -28.31 32.46 -6.63
N TYR A 205 -28.53 33.71 -7.00
CA TYR A 205 -28.96 34.78 -6.10
C TYR A 205 -30.48 34.96 -6.23
N LEU A 206 -31.17 34.59 -5.12
CA LEU A 206 -32.64 34.54 -5.10
C LEU A 206 -33.21 35.64 -4.20
N ARG A 207 -34.21 36.39 -4.68
CA ARG A 207 -34.90 37.43 -3.92
C ARG A 207 -36.04 36.80 -3.14
N TYR A 208 -35.94 36.91 -1.81
CA TYR A 208 -37.01 36.49 -0.90
C TYR A 208 -37.77 37.69 -0.39
N PRO A 209 -39.08 37.84 -0.75
CA PRO A 209 -39.94 38.98 -0.32
C PRO A 209 -40.06 39.03 1.20
N ARG A 210 -39.92 40.18 1.78
CA ARG A 210 -40.17 40.40 3.21
C ARG A 210 -41.64 40.49 3.47
N SER A 211 -42.12 39.85 4.54
CA SER A 211 -43.53 39.93 4.92
C SER A 211 -44.00 41.36 5.21
N GLU A 212 -43.06 42.20 5.71
CA GLU A 212 -43.21 43.63 5.89
C GLU A 212 -41.97 44.34 5.38
N PRO A 213 -42.08 45.37 4.50
CA PRO A 213 -40.94 46.16 4.10
C PRO A 213 -40.31 46.87 5.27
N VAL A 214 -38.97 46.83 5.35
CA VAL A 214 -38.19 47.48 6.40
C VAL A 214 -37.20 48.42 5.75
N ASP A 215 -37.19 49.69 6.15
CA ASP A 215 -36.32 50.75 5.58
C ASP A 215 -36.34 50.87 4.06
N GLY A 216 -37.50 50.61 3.45
CA GLY A 216 -37.73 50.68 2.00
C GLY A 216 -37.18 49.48 1.21
N MET A 217 -36.66 48.45 1.87
CA MET A 217 -36.16 47.21 1.23
C MET A 217 -37.29 46.14 1.21
N GLU A 218 -37.71 45.72 0.01
CA GLU A 218 -38.79 44.77 -0.19
C GLU A 218 -38.33 43.32 -0.14
N TYR A 219 -37.05 43.06 -0.38
CA TYR A 219 -36.48 41.70 -0.53
C TYR A 219 -35.26 41.52 0.39
N GLY A 220 -35.05 40.28 0.82
CA GLY A 220 -33.77 39.75 1.19
C GLY A 220 -33.20 38.93 0.04
N VAL A 221 -31.88 39.01 -0.25
CA VAL A 221 -31.25 38.18 -1.31
C VAL A 221 -30.43 37.10 -0.65
N VAL A 222 -30.71 35.86 -0.98
CA VAL A 222 -29.94 34.68 -0.54
C VAL A 222 -29.16 34.12 -1.73
N ALA A 223 -27.93 33.61 -1.47
CA ALA A 223 -27.12 32.93 -2.48
C ALA A 223 -27.02 31.43 -2.17
N THR A 224 -27.25 30.57 -3.16
CA THR A 224 -27.28 29.13 -2.97
C THR A 224 -26.73 28.37 -4.18
N THR A 225 -26.02 27.26 -3.95
CA THR A 225 -25.71 26.28 -4.99
C THR A 225 -26.82 25.24 -5.17
N ARG A 226 -27.84 25.24 -4.32
CA ARG A 226 -28.93 24.25 -4.29
C ARG A 226 -30.32 24.92 -4.22
N PRO A 227 -30.78 25.59 -5.31
CA PRO A 227 -32.09 26.26 -5.32
C PRO A 227 -33.26 25.29 -5.12
N GLU A 228 -33.13 24.02 -5.49
CA GLU A 228 -34.18 23.00 -5.34
C GLU A 228 -34.59 22.76 -3.86
N THR A 229 -33.65 22.94 -2.92
CA THR A 229 -33.98 22.72 -1.50
C THR A 229 -34.77 23.84 -0.88
N MET A 230 -34.94 24.99 -1.56
CA MET A 230 -35.69 26.15 -1.05
C MET A 230 -37.14 25.83 -0.65
N LEU A 231 -37.74 24.80 -1.25
CA LEU A 231 -39.07 24.33 -0.90
C LEU A 231 -39.16 23.93 0.58
N GLY A 232 -38.07 23.53 1.19
CA GLY A 232 -37.94 23.14 2.60
C GLY A 232 -37.34 24.21 3.53
N ASP A 233 -37.16 25.44 3.05
CA ASP A 233 -36.57 26.49 3.89
C ASP A 233 -37.47 26.83 5.07
N THR A 234 -36.89 26.90 6.27
CA THR A 234 -37.56 27.22 7.51
C THR A 234 -37.00 28.45 8.23
N GLY A 235 -35.97 29.08 7.65
CA GLY A 235 -35.37 30.30 8.16
C GLY A 235 -34.38 30.93 7.22
N VAL A 236 -34.00 32.16 7.50
CA VAL A 236 -32.85 32.84 6.88
C VAL A 236 -31.91 33.28 7.98
N ALA A 237 -30.68 32.76 7.95
CA ALA A 237 -29.63 33.10 8.90
C ALA A 237 -28.83 34.33 8.47
N VAL A 238 -28.45 35.17 9.44
CA VAL A 238 -27.57 36.32 9.27
C VAL A 238 -26.51 36.35 10.39
N SER A 239 -25.37 36.94 10.11
CA SER A 239 -24.34 37.11 11.16
C SER A 239 -24.80 38.11 12.22
N PRO A 240 -24.69 37.83 13.53
CA PRO A 240 -25.01 38.81 14.57
C PRO A 240 -24.04 40.01 14.56
N LYS A 241 -22.93 39.92 13.85
CA LYS A 241 -21.93 40.99 13.70
C LYS A 241 -22.17 41.86 12.46
N ASP A 242 -23.09 41.45 11.57
CA ASP A 242 -23.36 42.16 10.33
C ASP A 242 -24.38 43.29 10.53
N GLU A 243 -23.92 44.51 10.53
CA GLU A 243 -24.76 45.70 10.74
C GLU A 243 -25.81 45.88 9.64
N ARG A 244 -25.60 45.30 8.42
CA ARG A 244 -26.56 45.34 7.31
C ARG A 244 -27.89 44.67 7.65
N TYR A 245 -27.86 43.61 8.45
CA TYR A 245 -28.98 42.72 8.70
C TYR A 245 -29.40 42.60 10.14
N LYS A 246 -28.61 43.10 11.08
CA LYS A 246 -28.84 43.02 12.54
C LYS A 246 -30.23 43.48 12.96
N HIS A 247 -30.73 44.57 12.32
CA HIS A 247 -32.07 45.14 12.57
C HIS A 247 -33.22 44.29 12.04
N LEU A 248 -32.92 43.29 11.22
CA LEU A 248 -33.90 42.38 10.60
C LEU A 248 -34.14 41.12 11.44
N VAL A 249 -33.30 40.85 12.41
CA VAL A 249 -33.42 39.65 13.26
C VAL A 249 -34.77 39.70 14.01
N GLY A 250 -35.54 38.60 13.90
CA GLY A 250 -36.88 38.48 14.44
C GLY A 250 -38.01 38.92 13.50
N LYS A 251 -37.65 39.45 12.31
CA LYS A 251 -38.62 39.68 11.20
C LYS A 251 -38.86 38.42 10.40
N THR A 252 -39.84 38.47 9.48
CA THR A 252 -40.21 37.31 8.65
C THR A 252 -40.08 37.61 7.17
N ILE A 253 -39.84 36.53 6.42
CA ILE A 253 -39.83 36.47 4.94
C ILE A 253 -41.03 35.62 4.49
N ASP A 254 -41.67 36.02 3.41
CA ASP A 254 -42.64 35.19 2.70
C ASP A 254 -41.90 34.35 1.68
N LEU A 255 -41.72 33.04 1.97
CA LEU A 255 -40.96 32.14 1.11
C LEU A 255 -41.67 32.00 -0.25
N PRO A 256 -41.01 32.37 -1.36
CA PRO A 256 -41.63 32.28 -2.70
C PRO A 256 -42.06 30.86 -3.01
N ILE A 257 -42.99 30.71 -3.96
CA ILE A 257 -43.52 29.42 -4.42
C ILE A 257 -44.34 28.70 -3.36
N VAL A 258 -43.82 28.55 -2.14
CA VAL A 258 -44.46 27.80 -1.05
C VAL A 258 -45.45 28.66 -0.25
N GLY A 259 -45.21 29.97 -0.13
CA GLY A 259 -46.03 30.90 0.64
C GLY A 259 -45.90 30.78 2.17
N ARG A 260 -44.90 30.07 2.68
CA ARG A 260 -44.59 29.90 4.11
C ARG A 260 -43.93 31.16 4.65
N LYS A 261 -44.32 31.60 5.85
CA LYS A 261 -43.57 32.64 6.57
C LYS A 261 -42.43 32.04 7.38
N ILE A 262 -41.19 32.46 7.11
CA ILE A 262 -39.97 31.97 7.77
C ILE A 262 -39.26 33.10 8.51
N PRO A 263 -38.68 32.88 9.72
CA PRO A 263 -37.99 33.91 10.50
C PRO A 263 -36.60 34.23 9.94
N ILE A 264 -36.18 35.47 10.09
CA ILE A 264 -34.80 35.89 10.02
C ILE A 264 -34.20 35.76 11.43
N PHE A 265 -33.09 35.01 11.56
CA PHE A 265 -32.41 34.74 12.84
C PHE A 265 -30.94 35.00 12.79
N ALA A 266 -30.29 35.21 13.93
CA ALA A 266 -28.87 35.42 14.02
C ALA A 266 -28.13 34.12 14.34
N ASP A 267 -27.07 33.78 13.60
CA ASP A 267 -26.17 32.68 13.91
C ASP A 267 -24.72 33.04 13.61
N TYR A 268 -23.78 32.65 14.49
CA TYR A 268 -22.35 32.92 14.36
C TYR A 268 -21.68 32.12 13.23
N TYR A 269 -22.33 31.09 12.72
CA TYR A 269 -21.85 30.30 11.59
C TYR A 269 -21.82 31.11 10.28
N VAL A 270 -22.67 32.14 10.15
CA VAL A 270 -22.81 32.90 8.92
C VAL A 270 -21.59 33.81 8.69
N ASP A 271 -20.89 33.58 7.58
CA ASP A 271 -19.86 34.47 7.07
C ASP A 271 -20.51 35.68 6.36
N SER A 272 -20.32 36.87 6.90
CA SER A 272 -20.86 38.10 6.36
C SER A 272 -20.22 38.58 5.04
N GLU A 273 -19.05 38.00 4.67
CA GLU A 273 -18.32 38.35 3.44
C GLU A 273 -18.60 37.35 2.30
N PHE A 274 -19.19 36.19 2.59
CA PHE A 274 -19.54 35.20 1.57
C PHE A 274 -20.93 35.45 0.98
N GLY A 275 -21.04 35.49 -0.35
CA GLY A 275 -22.30 35.72 -1.04
C GLY A 275 -22.96 37.03 -0.63
N THR A 276 -24.20 36.96 -0.13
CA THR A 276 -24.92 38.15 0.35
C THR A 276 -24.76 38.40 1.85
N GLY A 277 -24.19 37.47 2.62
CA GLY A 277 -24.24 37.46 4.07
C GLY A 277 -25.61 37.02 4.65
N CYS A 278 -26.55 36.64 3.80
CA CYS A 278 -27.82 36.02 4.14
C CYS A 278 -27.84 34.57 3.65
N VAL A 279 -28.01 33.62 4.56
CA VAL A 279 -28.00 32.19 4.26
C VAL A 279 -29.39 31.62 4.41
N LYS A 280 -29.97 31.08 3.33
CA LYS A 280 -31.21 30.28 3.40
C LYS A 280 -30.90 29.06 4.27
N THR A 281 -31.86 28.65 5.08
CA THR A 281 -31.65 27.53 6.02
C THR A 281 -32.67 26.44 5.78
N THR A 282 -32.19 25.28 5.27
CA THR A 282 -32.98 24.06 4.99
C THR A 282 -32.47 22.92 5.90
N PRO A 283 -32.90 22.84 7.17
CA PRO A 283 -32.35 21.93 8.15
C PRO A 283 -32.39 20.44 7.81
N ALA A 284 -33.25 20.03 6.87
CA ALA A 284 -33.37 18.63 6.45
C ALA A 284 -32.43 18.24 5.29
N HIS A 285 -31.70 19.19 4.64
CA HIS A 285 -30.95 18.97 3.42
C HIS A 285 -29.53 19.57 3.42
N ASP A 286 -29.06 20.07 4.55
CA ASP A 286 -27.69 20.54 4.73
C ASP A 286 -27.24 20.34 6.19
N PRO A 287 -26.03 19.78 6.47
CA PRO A 287 -25.57 19.54 7.83
C PRO A 287 -25.37 20.82 8.66
N ASN A 288 -24.94 21.93 8.03
CA ASN A 288 -24.73 23.20 8.72
C ASN A 288 -26.08 23.87 9.02
N ASP A 289 -27.02 23.79 8.08
CA ASP A 289 -28.39 24.27 8.25
C ASP A 289 -29.10 23.47 9.35
N TYR A 290 -28.87 22.16 9.42
CA TYR A 290 -29.37 21.29 10.50
C TYR A 290 -28.87 21.76 11.87
N ALA A 291 -27.57 22.02 12.00
CA ALA A 291 -26.97 22.50 13.23
C ALA A 291 -27.50 23.90 13.63
N MET A 292 -27.63 24.83 12.67
CA MET A 292 -28.27 26.13 12.88
C MET A 292 -29.74 25.96 13.27
N GLY A 293 -30.45 25.07 12.58
CA GLY A 293 -31.86 24.78 12.84
C GLY A 293 -32.09 24.23 14.24
N GLN A 294 -31.24 23.33 14.73
CA GLN A 294 -31.33 22.82 16.10
C GLN A 294 -31.13 23.93 17.15
N ARG A 295 -30.07 24.78 16.99
CA ARG A 295 -29.80 25.87 17.89
C ARG A 295 -30.93 26.90 17.97
N ASN A 296 -31.65 27.06 16.87
CA ASN A 296 -32.69 28.09 16.74
C ASN A 296 -34.12 27.50 16.68
N ASN A 297 -34.30 26.20 16.97
CA ASN A 297 -35.59 25.48 17.00
C ASN A 297 -36.41 25.61 15.70
N LEU A 298 -35.74 25.54 14.54
CA LEU A 298 -36.38 25.56 13.25
C LEU A 298 -37.04 24.22 12.90
N GLU A 299 -38.11 24.25 12.15
CA GLU A 299 -38.78 23.07 11.63
C GLU A 299 -37.84 22.36 10.62
N GLN A 300 -37.89 21.03 10.59
CA GLN A 300 -37.10 20.19 9.71
C GLN A 300 -38.01 19.52 8.69
N ILE A 301 -37.92 19.94 7.45
CA ILE A 301 -38.86 19.53 6.36
C ILE A 301 -38.07 18.80 5.27
N ASN A 302 -38.30 17.49 5.13
CA ASN A 302 -37.78 16.73 3.98
C ASN A 302 -38.56 17.15 2.71
N VAL A 303 -37.81 17.63 1.71
CA VAL A 303 -38.33 17.97 0.37
C VAL A 303 -38.28 16.75 -0.55
N PHE A 304 -37.34 15.86 -0.31
CA PHE A 304 -37.08 14.70 -1.15
C PHE A 304 -37.40 13.40 -0.41
N ASP A 305 -37.82 12.40 -1.17
CA ASP A 305 -37.89 11.01 -0.74
C ASP A 305 -36.55 10.30 -0.82
N GLU A 306 -36.54 8.99 -0.58
CA GLU A 306 -35.34 8.13 -0.62
C GLU A 306 -34.70 8.01 -2.01
N HIS A 307 -35.38 8.40 -3.07
CA HIS A 307 -34.87 8.43 -4.46
C HIS A 307 -34.45 9.83 -4.92
N ALA A 308 -34.41 10.81 -4.01
CA ALA A 308 -34.20 12.24 -4.30
C ALA A 308 -35.23 12.81 -5.29
N VAL A 309 -36.48 12.38 -5.16
CA VAL A 309 -37.61 12.89 -5.88
C VAL A 309 -38.41 13.80 -4.95
N VAL A 310 -38.93 14.94 -5.47
CA VAL A 310 -39.70 15.90 -4.68
C VAL A 310 -40.99 15.24 -4.21
N VAL A 311 -41.22 15.23 -2.89
CA VAL A 311 -42.41 14.63 -2.27
C VAL A 311 -43.71 15.37 -2.66
N GLU A 312 -44.87 14.75 -2.40
CA GLU A 312 -46.18 15.35 -2.61
C GLU A 312 -46.35 16.63 -1.77
N GLY A 313 -47.16 17.57 -2.29
CA GLY A 313 -47.50 18.82 -1.59
C GLY A 313 -46.87 20.09 -2.18
N TYR A 314 -45.97 19.94 -3.16
CA TYR A 314 -45.29 21.06 -3.82
C TYR A 314 -45.81 21.36 -5.25
N GLY A 315 -47.08 21.00 -5.52
CA GLY A 315 -47.76 21.29 -6.78
C GLY A 315 -47.03 20.73 -8.00
N LYS A 316 -46.72 21.60 -8.96
CA LYS A 316 -46.07 21.18 -10.21
C LYS A 316 -44.68 20.59 -10.04
N PHE A 317 -44.03 20.78 -8.89
CA PHE A 317 -42.69 20.27 -8.61
C PHE A 317 -42.71 18.86 -8.00
N SER A 318 -43.86 18.41 -7.43
CA SER A 318 -44.01 17.07 -6.89
C SER A 318 -43.75 16.02 -7.95
N GLY A 319 -42.96 14.98 -7.61
CA GLY A 319 -42.57 13.89 -8.50
C GLY A 319 -41.39 14.20 -9.45
N MET A 320 -40.85 15.42 -9.41
CA MET A 320 -39.62 15.76 -10.14
C MET A 320 -38.38 15.22 -9.41
N THR A 321 -37.42 14.76 -10.15
CA THR A 321 -36.10 14.48 -9.62
C THR A 321 -35.44 15.78 -9.11
N ARG A 322 -34.47 15.67 -8.22
CA ARG A 322 -33.70 16.79 -7.69
C ARG A 322 -33.17 17.75 -8.78
N ASP A 323 -32.65 17.19 -9.88
CA ASP A 323 -32.05 18.00 -10.94
C ASP A 323 -33.13 18.69 -11.80
N GLU A 324 -34.24 18.00 -12.12
CA GLU A 324 -35.42 18.59 -12.80
C GLU A 324 -36.07 19.69 -11.94
N ALA A 325 -36.19 19.46 -10.62
CA ALA A 325 -36.74 20.45 -9.71
C ALA A 325 -35.84 21.70 -9.62
N ARG A 326 -34.51 21.55 -9.67
CA ARG A 326 -33.56 22.66 -9.71
C ARG A 326 -33.81 23.57 -10.89
N GLU A 327 -33.89 23.00 -12.10
CA GLU A 327 -34.14 23.75 -13.32
C GLU A 327 -35.55 24.43 -13.30
N ALA A 328 -36.57 23.70 -12.87
CA ALA A 328 -37.93 24.20 -12.81
C ALA A 328 -38.11 25.34 -11.78
N ILE A 329 -37.46 25.25 -10.61
CA ILE A 329 -37.50 26.28 -9.56
C ILE A 329 -36.79 27.56 -10.03
N VAL A 330 -35.60 27.43 -10.64
CA VAL A 330 -34.88 28.60 -11.19
C VAL A 330 -35.72 29.30 -12.23
N ALA A 331 -36.34 28.55 -13.16
CA ALA A 331 -37.24 29.12 -14.18
C ALA A 331 -38.46 29.82 -13.55
N GLU A 332 -39.02 29.29 -12.46
CA GLU A 332 -40.13 29.94 -11.73
C GLU A 332 -39.67 31.24 -11.05
N PHE A 333 -38.47 31.27 -10.43
CA PHE A 333 -37.93 32.50 -9.87
C PHE A 333 -37.68 33.57 -10.94
N GLU A 334 -37.24 33.19 -12.12
CA GLU A 334 -37.08 34.08 -13.26
C GLU A 334 -38.45 34.63 -13.73
N ALA A 335 -39.45 33.76 -13.88
CA ALA A 335 -40.80 34.15 -14.27
C ALA A 335 -41.47 35.08 -13.26
N LEU A 336 -41.21 34.91 -11.96
CA LEU A 336 -41.69 35.77 -10.90
C LEU A 336 -40.88 37.07 -10.74
N GLY A 337 -39.77 37.26 -11.49
CA GLY A 337 -38.87 38.40 -11.35
C GLY A 337 -38.08 38.39 -10.04
N LEU A 338 -37.95 37.20 -9.43
CA LEU A 338 -37.25 37.00 -8.13
C LEU A 338 -35.84 36.40 -8.28
N LEU A 339 -35.41 36.05 -9.49
CA LEU A 339 -34.02 35.70 -9.77
C LEU A 339 -33.22 37.00 -9.91
N ASP A 340 -32.25 37.23 -8.99
CA ASP A 340 -31.43 38.43 -9.01
C ASP A 340 -30.38 38.32 -10.12
N HIS A 341 -29.46 37.34 -9.99
CA HIS A 341 -28.47 36.99 -10.99
C HIS A 341 -27.93 35.56 -10.71
N VAL A 342 -27.08 35.08 -11.61
CA VAL A 342 -26.40 33.78 -11.50
C VAL A 342 -24.93 33.99 -11.74
N GLU A 343 -24.07 33.42 -10.91
CA GLU A 343 -22.61 33.41 -11.04
C GLU A 343 -22.09 32.00 -11.27
N ASP A 344 -21.07 31.85 -12.08
CA ASP A 344 -20.34 30.59 -12.19
C ASP A 344 -19.60 30.31 -10.88
N HIS A 345 -19.74 29.09 -10.35
CA HIS A 345 -19.16 28.70 -9.07
C HIS A 345 -18.70 27.25 -9.09
N ASP A 346 -17.39 27.06 -9.14
CA ASP A 346 -16.80 25.75 -9.06
C ASP A 346 -16.87 25.28 -7.59
N HIS A 347 -17.37 24.06 -7.36
CA HIS A 347 -17.50 23.49 -6.03
C HIS A 347 -17.35 21.97 -6.03
N SER A 348 -16.99 21.42 -4.87
CA SER A 348 -16.91 19.98 -4.70
C SER A 348 -18.24 19.40 -4.23
N VAL A 349 -18.68 18.31 -4.85
CA VAL A 349 -19.90 17.57 -4.48
C VAL A 349 -19.52 16.18 -3.95
N MET A 350 -20.25 15.73 -2.96
CA MET A 350 -20.13 14.37 -2.44
C MET A 350 -20.81 13.37 -3.36
N THR A 351 -20.10 12.28 -3.66
CA THR A 351 -20.61 11.16 -4.46
C THR A 351 -20.45 9.85 -3.71
N CYS A 352 -21.31 8.90 -4.02
CA CYS A 352 -21.23 7.55 -3.47
C CYS A 352 -19.98 6.84 -4.03
N TYR A 353 -19.10 6.37 -3.18
CA TYR A 353 -17.88 5.66 -3.57
C TYR A 353 -18.13 4.37 -4.39
N ARG A 354 -19.39 3.89 -4.48
CA ARG A 354 -19.75 2.66 -5.20
C ARG A 354 -20.41 2.88 -6.54
N CYS A 355 -21.44 3.72 -6.58
CA CYS A 355 -22.22 3.97 -7.81
C CYS A 355 -21.92 5.35 -8.44
N HIS A 356 -21.09 6.18 -7.78
CA HIS A 356 -20.70 7.53 -8.18
C HIS A 356 -21.90 8.49 -8.36
N THR A 357 -23.08 8.13 -7.82
CA THR A 357 -24.24 9.02 -7.77
C THR A 357 -23.99 10.12 -6.74
N LYS A 358 -24.40 11.36 -7.02
CA LYS A 358 -24.35 12.48 -6.07
C LYS A 358 -25.18 12.14 -4.84
N LEU A 359 -24.56 12.24 -3.67
CA LEU A 359 -25.22 12.03 -2.39
C LEU A 359 -26.18 13.17 -2.07
N GLU A 360 -27.24 12.84 -1.35
CA GLU A 360 -28.20 13.80 -0.82
C GLU A 360 -28.03 13.88 0.70
N PRO A 361 -27.67 15.05 1.27
CA PRO A 361 -27.81 15.27 2.70
C PRO A 361 -29.29 15.16 3.06
N TRP A 362 -29.66 14.12 3.79
CA TRP A 362 -31.07 13.76 4.02
C TRP A 362 -31.33 13.47 5.48
N LEU A 363 -32.41 14.02 6.01
CA LEU A 363 -32.81 13.80 7.40
C LEU A 363 -33.48 12.44 7.55
N SER A 364 -32.82 11.52 8.21
CA SER A 364 -33.27 10.14 8.39
C SER A 364 -33.11 9.67 9.83
N GLU A 365 -33.91 8.72 10.23
CA GLU A 365 -33.78 8.02 11.49
C GLU A 365 -32.85 6.82 11.30
N GLN A 366 -31.72 6.80 12.00
CA GLN A 366 -30.66 5.83 11.83
C GLN A 366 -30.11 5.37 13.19
N TRP A 367 -29.35 4.27 13.19
CA TRP A 367 -28.60 3.80 14.35
C TRP A 367 -27.21 4.41 14.36
N PHE A 368 -26.76 4.87 15.54
CA PHE A 368 -25.48 5.53 15.74
C PHE A 368 -24.71 4.92 16.91
N VAL A 369 -23.37 4.90 16.79
CA VAL A 369 -22.46 4.67 17.92
C VAL A 369 -21.93 6.00 18.42
N ALA A 370 -22.10 6.27 19.70
CA ALA A 370 -21.51 7.43 20.42
C ALA A 370 -20.02 7.18 20.65
N VAL A 371 -19.16 7.84 19.87
CA VAL A 371 -17.73 7.52 19.80
C VAL A 371 -16.85 8.26 20.82
N ASP A 372 -17.34 9.31 21.46
CA ASP A 372 -16.51 10.17 22.32
C ASP A 372 -15.80 9.43 23.48
N ARG A 373 -16.45 8.41 24.05
CA ARG A 373 -15.86 7.58 25.10
C ARG A 373 -14.81 6.62 24.57
N LEU A 374 -15.00 6.14 23.34
CA LEU A 374 -14.16 5.13 22.68
C LEU A 374 -12.88 5.76 22.09
N LYS A 375 -13.01 6.91 21.41
CA LYS A 375 -11.92 7.57 20.70
C LYS A 375 -10.83 8.10 21.63
N LYS A 376 -11.18 8.52 22.86
CA LYS A 376 -10.21 9.05 23.83
C LYS A 376 -9.16 8.01 24.20
N ARG A 377 -9.60 6.80 24.56
CA ARG A 377 -8.68 5.72 24.92
C ARG A 377 -7.86 5.23 23.71
N ALA A 378 -8.48 5.24 22.52
CA ALA A 378 -7.80 4.89 21.27
C ALA A 378 -6.70 5.90 20.89
N ALA A 379 -6.85 7.18 21.26
CA ALA A 379 -5.79 8.16 21.09
C ALA A 379 -4.66 7.96 22.11
N GLU A 380 -4.99 7.75 23.39
CA GLU A 380 -4.03 7.57 24.49
C GLU A 380 -3.00 6.45 24.21
N VAL A 381 -3.41 5.28 23.71
CA VAL A 381 -2.50 4.14 23.43
C VAL A 381 -1.53 4.42 22.29
N VAL A 382 -1.88 5.30 21.37
CA VAL A 382 -0.99 5.74 20.28
C VAL A 382 -0.08 6.88 20.74
N GLU A 383 -0.57 7.82 21.55
CA GLU A 383 0.23 8.89 22.15
C GLU A 383 1.33 8.33 23.04
N ASN A 384 1.00 7.35 23.87
CA ASN A 384 1.90 6.67 24.80
C ASN A 384 2.90 5.72 24.10
N GLY A 385 2.70 5.42 22.81
CA GLY A 385 3.56 4.54 22.03
C GLY A 385 3.33 3.05 22.26
N GLU A 386 2.20 2.66 22.85
CA GLU A 386 1.78 1.26 22.95
C GLU A 386 1.45 0.69 21.57
N ILE A 387 0.90 1.54 20.66
CA ILE A 387 0.74 1.27 19.23
C ILE A 387 1.66 2.21 18.47
N GLN A 388 2.49 1.68 17.57
CA GLN A 388 3.43 2.43 16.76
C GLN A 388 3.07 2.37 15.28
N PHE A 389 3.17 3.51 14.59
CA PHE A 389 2.92 3.62 13.16
C PHE A 389 4.22 3.64 12.36
N HIS A 390 4.28 2.87 11.27
CA HIS A 390 5.40 2.81 10.36
C HIS A 390 4.94 3.16 8.92
N PRO A 391 5.43 4.26 8.33
CA PRO A 391 6.25 5.34 8.91
C PRO A 391 5.54 6.18 9.99
N ALA A 392 6.32 6.74 10.92
CA ALA A 392 5.83 7.48 12.09
C ALA A 392 4.93 8.69 11.77
N ARG A 393 5.02 9.26 10.56
CA ARG A 393 4.15 10.37 10.11
C ARG A 393 2.66 10.07 10.18
N TRP A 394 2.26 8.79 10.09
CA TRP A 394 0.85 8.38 10.13
C TRP A 394 0.23 8.46 11.52
N LYS A 395 1.06 8.52 12.57
CA LYS A 395 0.59 8.74 13.94
C LYS A 395 -0.26 10.00 14.04
N GLN A 396 0.23 11.13 13.51
CA GLN A 396 -0.52 12.41 13.60
C GLN A 396 -1.81 12.35 12.78
N VAL A 397 -1.78 11.78 11.58
CA VAL A 397 -2.99 11.63 10.75
C VAL A 397 -4.07 10.80 11.45
N TYR A 398 -3.67 9.74 12.14
CA TYR A 398 -4.58 8.93 12.96
C TYR A 398 -5.20 9.73 14.12
N LEU A 399 -4.39 10.50 14.84
CA LEU A 399 -4.87 11.32 15.96
C LEU A 399 -5.81 12.43 15.48
N ASP A 400 -5.48 13.12 14.40
CA ASP A 400 -6.32 14.16 13.79
C ASP A 400 -7.67 13.59 13.33
N TRP A 401 -7.68 12.37 12.78
CA TRP A 401 -8.91 11.69 12.40
C TRP A 401 -9.79 11.40 13.62
N LEU A 402 -9.21 10.86 14.72
CA LEU A 402 -9.96 10.59 15.96
C LEU A 402 -10.52 11.87 16.59
N GLU A 403 -9.76 12.97 16.60
CA GLU A 403 -10.21 14.25 17.14
C GLU A 403 -11.49 14.71 16.43
N ASN A 404 -11.52 14.60 15.10
CA ASN A 404 -12.63 15.06 14.27
C ASN A 404 -13.76 14.03 14.10
N LEU A 405 -13.60 12.81 14.64
CA LEU A 405 -14.59 11.74 14.51
C LEU A 405 -15.90 12.11 15.21
N LYS A 406 -16.99 12.07 14.44
CA LYS A 406 -18.37 12.24 14.92
C LYS A 406 -19.01 10.88 15.21
N ASP A 407 -20.21 10.90 15.83
CA ASP A 407 -20.99 9.69 16.04
C ASP A 407 -21.19 8.93 14.72
N TRP A 408 -20.92 7.65 14.77
CA TRP A 408 -20.87 6.79 13.60
C TRP A 408 -22.24 6.20 13.26
N CYS A 409 -22.78 6.52 12.08
CA CYS A 409 -23.98 5.90 11.53
C CYS A 409 -23.69 4.45 11.12
N ILE A 410 -24.33 3.49 11.80
CA ILE A 410 -24.07 2.05 11.62
C ILE A 410 -25.16 1.29 10.89
N SER A 411 -26.31 1.89 10.59
CA SER A 411 -27.41 1.24 9.86
C SER A 411 -27.28 1.43 8.36
N ARG A 412 -27.58 0.39 7.59
CA ARG A 412 -27.62 0.37 6.14
C ARG A 412 -28.90 -0.31 5.67
N GLN A 413 -29.60 0.29 4.71
CA GLN A 413 -30.85 -0.21 4.14
C GLN A 413 -30.54 -1.21 3.01
N LEU A 414 -29.81 -2.27 3.36
CA LEU A 414 -29.38 -3.35 2.48
C LEU A 414 -30.00 -4.66 2.90
N TRP A 415 -29.93 -5.66 2.02
CA TRP A 415 -30.35 -7.03 2.33
C TRP A 415 -29.15 -7.91 2.72
N TRP A 416 -27.98 -7.69 2.11
CA TRP A 416 -26.76 -8.43 2.37
C TRP A 416 -25.94 -7.78 3.49
N GLY A 417 -25.78 -8.49 4.61
CA GLY A 417 -25.02 -8.04 5.78
C GLY A 417 -25.59 -8.59 7.09
N HIS A 418 -24.99 -8.17 8.21
CA HIS A 418 -25.47 -8.54 9.55
C HIS A 418 -26.73 -7.76 9.89
N ARG A 419 -27.85 -8.43 9.98
CA ARG A 419 -29.10 -7.80 10.34
C ARG A 419 -29.04 -7.24 11.76
N ILE A 420 -29.51 -6.00 11.96
CA ILE A 420 -29.53 -5.34 13.26
C ILE A 420 -30.36 -6.16 14.25
N PRO A 421 -29.81 -6.56 15.42
CA PRO A 421 -30.48 -7.46 16.35
C PRO A 421 -31.46 -6.75 17.29
N MET A 422 -32.15 -5.72 16.80
CA MET A 422 -33.21 -5.03 17.51
C MET A 422 -34.55 -5.69 17.21
N PHE A 423 -35.35 -5.89 18.24
CA PHE A 423 -36.70 -6.49 18.17
C PHE A 423 -37.73 -5.55 18.72
N TYR A 424 -38.84 -5.42 18.02
CA TYR A 424 -39.94 -4.49 18.33
C TYR A 424 -41.23 -5.27 18.54
N CYS A 425 -41.96 -4.95 19.59
CA CYS A 425 -43.29 -5.55 19.85
C CYS A 425 -44.39 -4.73 19.23
N ASP A 426 -45.19 -5.34 18.32
CA ASP A 426 -46.30 -4.70 17.64
C ASP A 426 -47.46 -4.29 18.58
N SER A 427 -47.51 -4.92 19.78
CA SER A 427 -48.65 -4.77 20.70
C SER A 427 -48.42 -3.81 21.86
N CYS A 428 -47.18 -3.74 22.41
CA CYS A 428 -46.93 -2.96 23.64
C CYS A 428 -45.77 -1.95 23.52
N GLY A 429 -45.16 -1.82 22.33
CA GLY A 429 -44.07 -0.90 22.10
C GLY A 429 -42.78 -1.26 22.85
N TRP A 430 -42.65 -2.51 23.30
CA TRP A 430 -41.39 -2.97 23.86
C TRP A 430 -40.35 -3.15 22.73
N GLU A 431 -39.14 -2.74 23.00
CA GLU A 431 -38.00 -2.93 22.12
C GLU A 431 -36.75 -3.30 22.91
N ASP A 432 -35.89 -4.12 22.34
CA ASP A 432 -34.61 -4.51 22.95
C ASP A 432 -33.67 -5.13 21.93
N ALA A 433 -32.37 -5.11 22.23
CA ALA A 433 -31.34 -5.81 21.48
C ALA A 433 -31.15 -7.22 22.05
N LEU A 434 -31.31 -8.25 21.23
CA LEU A 434 -31.31 -9.64 21.71
C LEU A 434 -30.18 -10.47 21.05
N MET A 435 -29.58 -11.36 21.86
CA MET A 435 -28.59 -12.33 21.38
C MET A 435 -29.22 -13.47 20.57
N GLU A 436 -30.49 -13.78 20.80
CA GLU A 436 -31.24 -14.85 20.13
C GLU A 436 -32.50 -14.27 19.48
N ASP A 437 -32.92 -14.86 18.37
CA ASP A 437 -34.16 -14.48 17.71
C ASP A 437 -35.37 -14.91 18.53
N THR A 438 -36.42 -14.13 18.51
CA THR A 438 -37.68 -14.43 19.18
C THR A 438 -38.86 -13.96 18.35
N ASP A 439 -39.96 -14.72 18.34
CA ASP A 439 -41.22 -14.36 17.69
C ASP A 439 -42.26 -13.80 18.69
N ALA A 440 -41.97 -13.86 19.98
CA ALA A 440 -42.87 -13.43 21.01
C ALA A 440 -42.23 -12.42 22.00
N CYS A 441 -42.97 -11.37 22.28
CA CYS A 441 -42.56 -10.32 23.21
C CYS A 441 -42.38 -10.86 24.64
N PRO A 442 -41.25 -10.72 25.29
CA PRO A 442 -41.04 -11.19 26.66
C PRO A 442 -41.91 -10.45 27.69
N LYS A 443 -42.44 -9.27 27.33
CA LYS A 443 -43.24 -8.43 28.23
C LYS A 443 -44.74 -8.71 28.14
N CYS A 444 -45.27 -8.98 26.94
CA CYS A 444 -46.72 -9.14 26.74
C CYS A 444 -47.12 -10.40 25.97
N GLY A 445 -46.21 -11.17 25.43
CA GLY A 445 -46.47 -12.35 24.58
C GLY A 445 -46.95 -12.04 23.16
N GLY A 446 -47.05 -10.74 22.77
CA GLY A 446 -47.42 -10.33 21.41
C GLY A 446 -46.33 -10.60 20.39
N HIS A 447 -46.70 -10.54 19.10
CA HIS A 447 -45.77 -10.67 17.99
C HIS A 447 -44.65 -9.62 18.04
N VAL A 448 -43.46 -10.05 17.70
CA VAL A 448 -42.29 -9.15 17.52
C VAL A 448 -41.70 -9.31 16.13
N HIS A 449 -41.14 -8.23 15.64
CA HIS A 449 -40.37 -8.24 14.39
C HIS A 449 -38.97 -7.66 14.63
N GLN A 450 -37.98 -8.17 13.86
CA GLN A 450 -36.61 -7.68 13.91
C GLN A 450 -36.46 -6.48 12.96
N ASP A 451 -35.56 -5.54 13.30
CA ASP A 451 -35.17 -4.43 12.45
C ASP A 451 -34.78 -4.94 11.05
N GLU A 452 -35.15 -4.23 10.00
CA GLU A 452 -34.92 -4.63 8.61
C GLU A 452 -33.55 -4.25 8.10
N ASP A 453 -32.93 -3.26 8.71
CA ASP A 453 -31.62 -2.76 8.32
C ASP A 453 -30.52 -3.75 8.70
N VAL A 454 -29.38 -3.64 8.00
CA VAL A 454 -28.16 -4.35 8.33
C VAL A 454 -27.12 -3.38 8.87
N LEU A 455 -26.12 -3.92 9.57
CA LEU A 455 -24.99 -3.15 10.08
C LEU A 455 -24.04 -2.76 8.94
N ASP A 456 -23.38 -1.63 9.10
CA ASP A 456 -22.25 -1.20 8.29
C ASP A 456 -21.16 -2.28 8.26
N THR A 457 -20.55 -2.51 7.11
CA THR A 457 -19.46 -3.48 6.92
C THR A 457 -18.34 -3.27 7.95
N TRP A 458 -17.99 -2.02 8.23
CA TRP A 458 -16.93 -1.68 9.20
C TRP A 458 -17.29 -2.06 10.63
N PHE A 459 -18.57 -2.21 10.96
CA PHE A 459 -19.00 -2.65 12.28
C PHE A 459 -18.60 -4.11 12.56
N SER A 460 -18.68 -4.96 11.57
CA SER A 460 -18.18 -6.33 11.69
C SER A 460 -16.66 -6.39 11.54
N SER A 461 -16.08 -5.68 10.55
CA SER A 461 -14.66 -5.73 10.24
C SER A 461 -13.76 -5.23 11.37
N GLN A 462 -14.24 -4.31 12.25
CA GLN A 462 -13.49 -3.84 13.41
C GLN A 462 -13.20 -4.93 14.46
N LEU A 463 -13.92 -6.05 14.43
CA LEU A 463 -13.74 -7.14 15.39
C LEU A 463 -12.65 -8.13 14.95
N TRP A 464 -12.09 -7.92 13.75
CA TRP A 464 -11.19 -8.86 13.08
C TRP A 464 -10.03 -9.35 13.94
N PRO A 465 -9.31 -8.52 14.72
CA PRO A 465 -8.17 -8.96 15.51
C PRO A 465 -8.51 -9.99 16.60
N PHE A 466 -9.71 -9.97 17.16
CA PHE A 466 -10.08 -10.84 18.28
C PHE A 466 -11.22 -11.80 17.96
N ALA A 467 -12.21 -11.43 17.15
CA ALA A 467 -13.28 -12.36 16.77
C ALA A 467 -12.78 -13.53 15.91
N THR A 468 -11.78 -13.31 15.05
CA THR A 468 -11.14 -14.39 14.28
C THR A 468 -10.39 -15.40 15.14
N GLN A 469 -10.17 -15.10 16.41
CA GLN A 469 -9.42 -15.91 17.35
C GLN A 469 -10.28 -16.52 18.46
N GLY A 470 -11.60 -16.61 18.24
CA GLY A 470 -12.52 -17.34 19.09
C GLY A 470 -13.28 -16.50 20.12
N TRP A 471 -13.09 -15.19 20.18
CA TRP A 471 -13.92 -14.31 21.00
C TRP A 471 -15.34 -14.23 20.41
N PRO A 472 -16.43 -14.25 21.22
CA PRO A 472 -16.45 -14.35 22.68
C PRO A 472 -16.52 -15.76 23.26
N GLU A 473 -16.71 -16.82 22.45
CA GLU A 473 -16.98 -18.18 22.94
C GLU A 473 -15.75 -18.82 23.59
N ASN A 474 -14.57 -18.59 23.01
CA ASN A 474 -13.30 -19.21 23.43
C ASN A 474 -12.22 -18.18 23.79
N PRO A 475 -12.40 -17.37 24.84
CA PRO A 475 -11.44 -16.32 25.20
C PRO A 475 -10.06 -16.87 25.60
N ASP A 476 -9.98 -18.13 25.99
CA ASP A 476 -8.70 -18.78 26.31
C ASP A 476 -7.83 -19.06 25.07
N GLU A 477 -8.43 -19.16 23.88
CA GLU A 477 -7.68 -19.26 22.62
C GLU A 477 -7.06 -17.94 22.19
N LEU A 478 -7.64 -16.83 22.66
CA LEU A 478 -7.14 -15.49 22.39
C LEU A 478 -5.81 -15.19 23.13
N LYS A 479 -5.71 -15.64 24.40
CA LYS A 479 -4.60 -15.29 25.31
C LYS A 479 -3.19 -15.47 24.72
N PRO A 480 -2.85 -16.58 24.05
CA PRO A 480 -1.50 -16.78 23.53
C PRO A 480 -1.18 -16.01 22.25
N THR A 481 -2.20 -15.48 21.56
CA THR A 481 -2.09 -14.94 20.19
C THR A 481 -2.49 -13.49 20.05
N TYR A 482 -2.96 -12.89 21.14
CA TYR A 482 -3.44 -11.52 21.19
C TYR A 482 -2.77 -10.73 22.34
N PRO A 483 -2.33 -9.49 22.14
CA PRO A 483 -2.37 -8.72 20.90
C PRO A 483 -1.60 -9.37 19.75
N THR A 484 -2.03 -9.10 18.51
CA THR A 484 -1.23 -9.48 17.33
C THR A 484 0.02 -8.60 17.25
N GLN A 485 1.08 -9.09 16.62
CA GLN A 485 2.37 -8.40 16.59
C GLN A 485 2.31 -7.18 15.70
N MET A 486 1.76 -7.32 14.50
CA MET A 486 1.65 -6.22 13.55
C MET A 486 0.35 -6.28 12.74
N LEU A 487 -0.02 -5.12 12.18
CA LEU A 487 -1.03 -4.97 11.14
C LEU A 487 -0.40 -4.24 9.95
N SER A 488 -0.56 -4.75 8.74
CA SER A 488 -0.19 -4.01 7.52
C SER A 488 -1.46 -3.65 6.74
N THR A 489 -1.60 -2.38 6.34
CA THR A 489 -2.81 -1.91 5.66
C THR A 489 -2.54 -0.66 4.81
N ALA A 490 -3.55 -0.27 4.00
CA ALA A 490 -3.53 0.97 3.23
C ALA A 490 -3.94 2.18 4.09
N ARG A 491 -3.43 3.35 3.72
CA ARG A 491 -3.76 4.63 4.40
C ARG A 491 -5.25 4.96 4.38
N ASP A 492 -5.93 4.58 3.29
CA ASP A 492 -7.32 4.96 3.04
C ASP A 492 -8.31 4.34 4.04
N ILE A 493 -7.91 3.22 4.69
CA ILE A 493 -8.74 2.55 5.70
C ILE A 493 -8.18 2.68 7.12
N MET A 494 -7.26 3.60 7.34
CA MET A 494 -6.69 3.84 8.67
C MET A 494 -7.75 4.31 9.67
N GLY A 495 -8.58 5.25 9.29
CA GLY A 495 -9.74 5.69 10.10
C GLY A 495 -10.86 4.65 10.12
N LEU A 496 -11.28 4.21 8.93
CA LEU A 496 -12.40 3.30 8.74
C LEU A 496 -12.22 1.94 9.42
N TRP A 497 -10.99 1.46 9.52
CA TRP A 497 -10.70 0.13 10.03
C TRP A 497 -9.76 0.12 11.24
N VAL A 498 -8.55 0.69 11.11
CA VAL A 498 -7.54 0.62 12.19
C VAL A 498 -8.06 1.28 13.47
N ALA A 499 -8.57 2.51 13.38
CA ALA A 499 -9.06 3.23 14.56
C ALA A 499 -10.25 2.52 15.19
N ARG A 500 -11.17 1.97 14.39
CA ARG A 500 -12.33 1.22 14.88
C ARG A 500 -11.92 -0.09 15.54
N MET A 501 -10.92 -0.81 14.98
CA MET A 501 -10.33 -1.99 15.65
C MET A 501 -9.74 -1.64 17.01
N VAL A 502 -9.01 -0.53 17.13
CA VAL A 502 -8.43 -0.09 18.40
C VAL A 502 -9.54 0.24 19.40
N MET A 503 -10.57 0.99 18.99
CA MET A 503 -11.71 1.33 19.87
C MET A 503 -12.44 0.10 20.39
N SER A 504 -12.81 -0.83 19.51
CA SER A 504 -13.55 -2.05 19.88
C SER A 504 -12.70 -3.01 20.72
N SER A 505 -11.43 -3.18 20.38
CA SER A 505 -10.51 -4.04 21.13
C SER A 505 -10.29 -3.57 22.55
N LEU A 506 -10.01 -2.29 22.74
CA LEU A 506 -9.84 -1.70 24.07
C LEU A 506 -11.12 -1.80 24.94
N TYR A 507 -12.29 -1.76 24.29
CA TYR A 507 -13.55 -1.88 25.01
C TYR A 507 -13.85 -3.33 25.44
N PHE A 508 -13.69 -4.30 24.54
CA PHE A 508 -14.12 -5.69 24.78
C PHE A 508 -13.04 -6.58 25.37
N THR A 509 -11.77 -6.27 25.14
CA THR A 509 -10.64 -7.10 25.60
C THR A 509 -9.74 -6.41 26.62
N ASP A 510 -9.92 -5.11 26.83
CA ASP A 510 -9.05 -4.24 27.66
C ASP A 510 -7.57 -4.26 27.21
N GLN A 511 -7.31 -4.62 25.95
CA GLN A 511 -5.98 -4.71 25.36
C GLN A 511 -5.95 -4.04 23.99
N ILE A 512 -4.76 -3.57 23.57
CA ILE A 512 -4.54 -3.11 22.21
C ILE A 512 -4.67 -4.29 21.23
N PRO A 513 -5.16 -4.07 19.97
CA PRO A 513 -5.31 -5.16 19.00
C PRO A 513 -4.00 -5.61 18.37
N PHE A 514 -3.03 -4.72 18.23
CA PHE A 514 -1.72 -4.93 17.61
C PHE A 514 -0.72 -3.89 18.12
N LYS A 515 0.58 -4.20 18.03
CA LYS A 515 1.65 -3.30 18.49
C LYS A 515 2.11 -2.34 17.40
N ASP A 516 2.34 -2.87 16.20
CA ASP A 516 2.88 -2.14 15.06
C ASP A 516 1.85 -2.04 13.94
N VAL A 517 1.70 -0.84 13.36
CA VAL A 517 0.82 -0.57 12.23
C VAL A 517 1.68 -0.09 11.05
N ILE A 518 1.77 -0.92 10.02
CA ILE A 518 2.51 -0.62 8.80
C ILE A 518 1.53 -0.05 7.78
N ILE A 519 1.71 1.20 7.41
CA ILE A 519 0.95 1.83 6.33
C ILE A 519 1.79 1.75 5.06
N HIS A 520 1.46 0.75 4.24
CA HIS A 520 2.18 0.53 2.98
C HIS A 520 1.83 1.60 1.93
N PRO A 521 2.72 1.87 0.94
CA PRO A 521 2.45 2.85 -0.09
C PRO A 521 1.27 2.41 -0.99
N THR A 522 0.51 3.39 -1.48
CA THR A 522 -0.51 3.15 -2.50
C THR A 522 0.16 2.86 -3.85
N VAL A 523 -0.19 1.73 -4.48
CA VAL A 523 0.37 1.35 -5.77
C VAL A 523 -0.35 2.08 -6.90
N MET A 524 0.36 3.00 -7.53
CA MET A 524 -0.10 3.79 -8.66
C MET A 524 0.37 3.17 -9.98
N ALA A 525 -0.35 3.41 -11.06
CA ALA A 525 0.12 3.07 -12.40
C ALA A 525 1.40 3.85 -12.77
N ALA A 526 2.09 3.43 -13.82
CA ALA A 526 3.35 4.07 -14.26
C ALA A 526 3.19 5.57 -14.58
N ASP A 527 1.98 6.00 -14.98
CA ASP A 527 1.62 7.40 -15.22
C ASP A 527 1.33 8.21 -13.93
N GLY A 528 1.42 7.56 -12.76
CA GLY A 528 1.16 8.17 -11.45
C GLY A 528 -0.32 8.34 -11.10
N LYS A 529 -1.23 7.71 -11.86
CA LYS A 529 -2.66 7.71 -11.55
C LYS A 529 -3.05 6.43 -10.79
N PRO A 530 -4.12 6.47 -9.98
CA PRO A 530 -4.65 5.27 -9.35
C PRO A 530 -4.99 4.18 -10.39
N MET A 531 -4.61 2.95 -10.11
CA MET A 531 -4.95 1.80 -10.93
C MET A 531 -6.45 1.48 -10.82
N SER A 532 -7.13 1.32 -11.95
CA SER A 532 -8.50 0.80 -11.96
C SER A 532 -8.79 0.02 -13.24
N LYS A 533 -9.70 -0.96 -13.14
CA LYS A 533 -10.15 -1.74 -14.31
C LYS A 533 -10.91 -0.85 -15.32
N SER A 534 -11.67 0.12 -14.86
CA SER A 534 -12.42 1.06 -15.70
C SER A 534 -11.53 1.98 -16.54
N ARG A 535 -10.34 2.31 -16.03
CA ARG A 535 -9.33 3.12 -16.73
C ARG A 535 -8.44 2.30 -17.67
N GLY A 536 -8.49 0.97 -17.57
CA GLY A 536 -7.64 0.07 -18.37
C GLY A 536 -6.15 0.13 -18.02
N ASN A 537 -5.78 0.75 -16.90
CA ASN A 537 -4.41 0.87 -16.41
C ASN A 537 -4.11 -0.07 -15.22
N GLY A 538 -5.04 -0.95 -14.89
CA GLY A 538 -4.86 -1.96 -13.85
C GLY A 538 -3.94 -3.08 -14.32
N VAL A 539 -3.04 -3.51 -13.43
CA VAL A 539 -2.12 -4.64 -13.66
C VAL A 539 -2.64 -5.84 -12.88
N ASP A 540 -2.71 -6.99 -13.55
CA ASP A 540 -3.17 -8.24 -12.94
C ASP A 540 -1.99 -8.97 -12.27
N PRO A 541 -2.01 -9.18 -10.93
CA PRO A 541 -0.97 -9.92 -10.24
C PRO A 541 -0.76 -11.35 -10.76
N LEU A 542 -1.84 -12.04 -11.18
CA LEU A 542 -1.73 -13.40 -11.72
C LEU A 542 -0.89 -13.45 -12.99
N LYS A 543 -1.08 -12.47 -13.87
CA LYS A 543 -0.29 -12.36 -15.11
C LYS A 543 1.19 -12.09 -14.78
N LEU A 544 1.46 -11.21 -13.83
CA LEU A 544 2.84 -10.94 -13.41
C LEU A 544 3.52 -12.18 -12.82
N MET A 545 2.79 -12.97 -12.05
CA MET A 545 3.33 -14.24 -11.54
C MET A 545 3.63 -15.24 -12.66
N GLN A 546 2.80 -15.29 -13.70
CA GLN A 546 3.07 -16.12 -14.88
C GLN A 546 4.32 -15.67 -15.64
N ASP A 547 4.53 -14.35 -15.77
CA ASP A 547 5.61 -13.77 -16.57
C ASP A 547 6.96 -13.73 -15.80
N TYR A 548 6.93 -13.56 -14.49
CA TYR A 548 8.11 -13.30 -13.64
C TYR A 548 8.34 -14.30 -12.51
N GLY A 549 7.40 -15.21 -12.25
CA GLY A 549 7.38 -16.08 -11.07
C GLY A 549 6.91 -15.34 -9.80
N ALA A 550 6.46 -16.09 -8.79
CA ALA A 550 6.05 -15.52 -7.52
C ALA A 550 7.22 -14.78 -6.83
N ASP A 551 8.40 -15.39 -6.78
CA ASP A 551 9.61 -14.78 -6.19
C ASP A 551 10.01 -13.47 -6.91
N GLY A 552 9.95 -13.44 -8.25
CA GLY A 552 10.27 -12.25 -9.03
C GLY A 552 9.30 -11.09 -8.76
N MET A 553 8.01 -11.39 -8.61
CA MET A 553 6.99 -10.41 -8.26
C MET A 553 7.19 -9.90 -6.82
N ARG A 554 7.32 -10.81 -5.83
CA ARG A 554 7.50 -10.47 -4.42
C ARG A 554 8.70 -9.56 -4.19
N PHE A 555 9.87 -10.00 -4.62
CA PHE A 555 11.10 -9.25 -4.44
C PHE A 555 11.09 -7.90 -5.18
N GLY A 556 10.52 -7.89 -6.40
CA GLY A 556 10.36 -6.67 -7.18
C GLY A 556 9.40 -5.66 -6.54
N LEU A 557 8.39 -6.10 -5.80
CA LEU A 557 7.52 -5.25 -5.00
C LEU A 557 8.25 -4.70 -3.78
N LEU A 558 8.94 -5.55 -3.00
CA LEU A 558 9.70 -5.13 -1.82
C LEU A 558 10.76 -4.07 -2.17
N MET A 559 11.49 -4.23 -3.29
CA MET A 559 12.46 -3.24 -3.78
C MET A 559 11.88 -1.84 -4.00
N GLN A 560 10.57 -1.69 -4.10
CA GLN A 560 9.88 -0.44 -4.38
C GLN A 560 9.27 0.20 -3.12
N VAL A 561 9.32 -0.46 -1.96
CA VAL A 561 8.79 0.05 -0.68
C VAL A 561 9.81 0.98 -0.03
N THR A 562 9.96 2.18 -0.55
CA THR A 562 11.00 3.16 -0.14
C THR A 562 10.54 4.17 0.92
N GLY A 563 9.48 3.85 1.69
CA GLY A 563 8.91 4.78 2.68
C GLY A 563 8.12 5.95 2.05
N ALA A 564 7.99 6.02 0.72
CA ALA A 564 7.15 7.01 0.04
C ALA A 564 5.65 6.72 0.28
N GLN A 565 4.82 7.76 0.17
CA GLN A 565 3.37 7.63 0.31
C GLN A 565 2.73 6.88 -0.85
N ASP A 566 3.21 7.13 -2.08
CA ASP A 566 2.74 6.51 -3.31
C ASP A 566 3.90 5.82 -4.01
N LEU A 567 3.64 4.64 -4.56
CA LEU A 567 4.56 3.83 -5.32
C LEU A 567 4.13 3.82 -6.79
N LYS A 568 4.89 4.45 -7.67
CA LYS A 568 4.70 4.30 -9.11
C LYS A 568 5.23 2.93 -9.53
N PHE A 569 4.31 2.04 -9.90
CA PHE A 569 4.66 0.67 -10.27
C PHE A 569 5.63 0.63 -11.45
N ASN A 570 6.75 -0.02 -11.25
CA ASN A 570 7.81 -0.17 -12.26
C ASN A 570 8.06 -1.67 -12.54
N GLU A 571 7.53 -2.13 -13.65
CA GLU A 571 7.65 -3.53 -14.07
C GLU A 571 9.11 -3.97 -14.34
N ASN A 572 10.01 -3.04 -14.69
CA ASN A 572 11.43 -3.36 -14.85
C ASN A 572 12.07 -3.87 -13.54
N LYS A 573 11.53 -3.52 -12.39
CA LYS A 573 11.97 -4.07 -11.11
C LYS A 573 11.66 -5.57 -11.01
N LEU A 574 10.53 -6.01 -11.54
CA LEU A 574 10.17 -7.43 -11.60
C LEU A 574 11.08 -8.21 -12.56
N VAL A 575 11.38 -7.61 -13.73
CA VAL A 575 12.37 -8.17 -14.67
C VAL A 575 13.73 -8.34 -13.99
N SER A 576 14.20 -7.30 -13.29
CA SER A 576 15.47 -7.35 -12.55
C SER A 576 15.47 -8.42 -11.48
N SER A 577 14.34 -8.56 -10.75
CA SER A 577 14.17 -9.53 -9.66
C SER A 577 14.14 -10.98 -10.18
N ARG A 578 13.47 -11.23 -11.30
CA ARG A 578 13.55 -12.54 -12.00
C ARG A 578 14.98 -12.87 -12.42
N ASN A 579 15.68 -11.90 -13.01
CA ASN A 579 17.08 -12.09 -13.38
C ASN A 579 17.97 -12.36 -12.16
N PHE A 580 17.65 -11.72 -11.03
CA PHE A 580 18.32 -11.98 -9.76
C PHE A 580 18.08 -13.41 -9.26
N ALA A 581 16.83 -13.89 -9.26
CA ALA A 581 16.53 -15.28 -8.94
C ALA A 581 17.33 -16.27 -9.79
N ASN A 582 17.44 -16.01 -11.11
CA ASN A 582 18.23 -16.81 -12.02
C ASN A 582 19.74 -16.72 -11.71
N LYS A 583 20.26 -15.56 -11.31
CA LYS A 583 21.65 -15.38 -10.89
C LYS A 583 21.96 -16.21 -9.64
N VAL A 584 21.08 -16.16 -8.61
CA VAL A 584 21.20 -16.97 -7.39
C VAL A 584 21.21 -18.46 -7.71
N ARG A 585 20.26 -18.93 -8.58
CA ARG A 585 20.20 -20.32 -9.02
C ARG A 585 21.47 -20.76 -9.75
N ASN A 586 22.02 -19.92 -10.64
CA ASN A 586 23.24 -20.23 -11.36
C ASN A 586 24.47 -20.29 -10.43
N ALA A 587 24.53 -19.39 -9.43
CA ALA A 587 25.56 -19.44 -8.38
C ALA A 587 25.49 -20.73 -7.56
N ALA A 588 24.28 -21.11 -7.12
CA ALA A 588 24.05 -22.38 -6.43
C ALA A 588 24.43 -23.59 -7.28
N ARG A 589 24.10 -23.57 -8.59
CA ARG A 589 24.54 -24.63 -9.52
C ARG A 589 26.05 -24.73 -9.61
N PHE A 590 26.77 -23.59 -9.67
CA PHE A 590 28.22 -23.60 -9.64
C PHE A 590 28.75 -24.24 -8.36
N VAL A 591 28.19 -23.85 -7.20
CA VAL A 591 28.58 -24.46 -5.91
C VAL A 591 28.34 -25.98 -5.96
N ASN A 592 27.13 -26.44 -6.31
CA ASN A 592 26.77 -27.86 -6.37
C ASN A 592 27.68 -28.66 -7.31
N MET A 593 28.04 -28.12 -8.49
CA MET A 593 28.96 -28.78 -9.43
C MET A 593 30.37 -28.97 -8.86
N ASN A 594 30.76 -28.20 -7.86
CA ASN A 594 32.06 -28.28 -7.20
C ASN A 594 32.07 -29.06 -5.88
N LEU A 595 30.91 -29.63 -5.46
CA LEU A 595 30.76 -30.39 -4.22
C LEU A 595 31.03 -31.89 -4.38
N ASP A 596 31.60 -32.35 -5.51
CA ASP A 596 32.03 -33.75 -5.62
C ASP A 596 33.09 -34.06 -4.53
N GLY A 597 32.80 -35.13 -3.75
CA GLY A 597 33.62 -35.50 -2.60
C GLY A 597 33.47 -34.60 -1.35
N PHE A 598 32.40 -33.79 -1.30
CA PHE A 598 32.14 -32.90 -0.15
C PHE A 598 32.01 -33.68 1.16
N VAL A 599 32.72 -33.23 2.17
CA VAL A 599 32.63 -33.75 3.54
C VAL A 599 32.16 -32.59 4.45
N PRO A 600 30.97 -32.73 5.08
CA PRO A 600 30.48 -31.75 6.05
C PRO A 600 31.49 -31.49 7.18
N GLY A 601 31.51 -30.26 7.68
CA GLY A 601 32.38 -29.85 8.77
C GLY A 601 32.26 -28.33 8.99
N GLU A 602 32.92 -27.85 10.04
CA GLU A 602 32.96 -26.42 10.35
C GLU A 602 33.63 -25.64 9.20
N PRO A 603 33.10 -24.45 8.87
CA PRO A 603 33.75 -23.60 7.89
C PRO A 603 35.12 -23.06 8.38
N GLU A 604 36.07 -22.92 7.47
CA GLU A 604 37.43 -22.50 7.76
C GLU A 604 37.83 -21.28 6.94
N PRO A 605 37.55 -20.03 7.38
CA PRO A 605 37.93 -18.82 6.65
C PRO A 605 39.45 -18.53 6.77
N LYS A 606 40.27 -19.20 5.93
CA LYS A 606 41.73 -19.14 6.00
C LYS A 606 42.33 -17.95 5.25
N THR A 607 41.77 -17.56 4.12
CA THR A 607 42.31 -16.49 3.27
C THR A 607 41.63 -15.15 3.55
N GLU A 608 42.24 -14.03 3.11
CA GLU A 608 41.60 -12.72 3.17
C GLU A 608 40.25 -12.74 2.48
N ALA A 609 40.12 -13.41 1.36
CA ALA A 609 38.84 -13.55 0.62
C ALA A 609 37.79 -14.30 1.45
N ASP A 610 38.15 -15.36 2.17
CA ASP A 610 37.24 -16.07 3.06
C ASP A 610 36.80 -15.17 4.21
N ARG A 611 37.81 -14.56 4.93
CA ARG A 611 37.53 -13.68 6.07
C ARG A 611 36.68 -12.47 5.67
N TRP A 612 36.96 -11.88 4.51
CA TRP A 612 36.11 -10.84 3.93
C TRP A 612 34.67 -11.30 3.72
N MET A 613 34.45 -12.43 3.03
CA MET A 613 33.11 -12.91 2.74
C MET A 613 32.31 -13.23 4.01
N PHE A 614 32.98 -13.83 5.02
CA PHE A 614 32.37 -14.14 6.31
C PHE A 614 32.06 -12.86 7.10
N SER A 615 32.95 -11.86 7.04
CA SER A 615 32.72 -10.55 7.65
C SER A 615 31.53 -9.84 7.00
N ARG A 616 31.46 -9.84 5.67
CA ARG A 616 30.33 -9.26 4.92
C ARG A 616 29.00 -9.97 5.25
N LEU A 617 29.03 -11.30 5.35
CA LEU A 617 27.86 -12.08 5.74
C LEU A 617 27.40 -11.75 7.17
N ALA A 618 28.34 -11.64 8.13
CA ALA A 618 28.02 -11.27 9.52
C ALA A 618 27.38 -9.86 9.60
N ARG A 619 27.96 -8.90 8.85
CA ARG A 619 27.38 -7.54 8.77
C ARG A 619 25.99 -7.54 8.12
N LEU A 620 25.81 -8.34 7.06
CA LEU A 620 24.51 -8.46 6.38
C LEU A 620 23.43 -8.95 7.34
N VAL A 621 23.70 -9.98 8.15
CA VAL A 621 22.71 -10.48 9.13
C VAL A 621 22.28 -9.37 10.07
N ARG A 622 23.23 -8.64 10.66
CA ARG A 622 22.96 -7.55 11.60
C ARG A 622 22.18 -6.40 10.95
N SER A 623 22.57 -6.03 9.73
CA SER A 623 21.89 -4.97 8.98
C SER A 623 20.46 -5.36 8.60
N LEU A 624 20.25 -6.61 8.17
CA LEU A 624 18.92 -7.12 7.86
C LEU A 624 18.03 -7.20 9.09
N ASP A 625 18.57 -7.60 10.26
CA ASP A 625 17.78 -7.58 11.49
C ASP A 625 17.30 -6.18 11.81
N ALA A 626 18.15 -5.16 11.73
CA ALA A 626 17.76 -3.78 11.94
C ALA A 626 16.73 -3.29 10.90
N ALA A 627 16.90 -3.64 9.61
CA ALA A 627 15.99 -3.25 8.56
C ALA A 627 14.60 -3.91 8.70
N TYR A 628 14.54 -5.18 9.10
CA TYR A 628 13.28 -5.87 9.39
C TYR A 628 12.59 -5.31 10.62
N ASP A 629 13.33 -5.02 11.69
CA ASP A 629 12.78 -4.46 12.92
C ASP A 629 12.27 -3.02 12.71
N GLY A 630 12.87 -2.29 11.74
CA GLY A 630 12.41 -0.98 11.28
C GLY A 630 11.34 -1.02 10.19
N PHE A 631 10.95 -2.20 9.67
CA PHE A 631 10.04 -2.39 8.53
C PHE A 631 10.52 -1.70 7.24
N GLU A 632 11.85 -1.63 7.02
CA GLU A 632 12.49 -1.00 5.87
C GLU A 632 12.71 -2.01 4.72
N PHE A 633 11.63 -2.47 4.10
CA PHE A 633 11.64 -3.60 3.16
C PHE A 633 12.47 -3.36 1.88
N ALA A 634 12.54 -2.10 1.40
CA ALA A 634 13.41 -1.78 0.26
C ALA A 634 14.88 -1.96 0.59
N ASP A 635 15.28 -1.67 1.84
CA ASP A 635 16.65 -1.85 2.32
C ASP A 635 16.97 -3.32 2.46
N VAL A 636 16.05 -4.12 3.01
CA VAL A 636 16.16 -5.59 3.02
C VAL A 636 16.44 -6.13 1.62
N ALA A 637 15.62 -5.75 0.63
CA ALA A 637 15.79 -6.24 -0.72
C ALA A 637 17.09 -5.73 -1.39
N ARG A 638 17.47 -4.47 -1.15
CA ARG A 638 18.69 -3.86 -1.69
C ARG A 638 19.95 -4.54 -1.16
N GLU A 639 20.01 -4.80 0.14
CA GLU A 639 21.20 -5.40 0.77
C GLU A 639 21.36 -6.86 0.37
N LEU A 640 20.27 -7.64 0.32
CA LEU A 640 20.28 -8.99 -0.19
C LEU A 640 20.74 -9.05 -1.65
N TYR A 641 20.21 -8.13 -2.49
CA TYR A 641 20.63 -8.04 -3.88
C TYR A 641 22.12 -7.71 -4.00
N ALA A 642 22.61 -6.72 -3.26
CA ALA A 642 24.01 -6.29 -3.29
C ALA A 642 24.94 -7.41 -2.85
N PHE A 643 24.64 -8.09 -1.75
CA PHE A 643 25.44 -9.20 -1.26
C PHE A 643 25.52 -10.35 -2.26
N PHE A 644 24.37 -10.85 -2.73
CA PHE A 644 24.37 -11.98 -3.66
C PHE A 644 25.01 -11.63 -5.00
N TRP A 645 24.63 -10.47 -5.58
CA TRP A 645 25.07 -10.12 -6.94
C TRP A 645 26.50 -9.61 -6.93
N ASN A 646 26.79 -8.56 -6.15
CA ASN A 646 28.04 -7.82 -6.25
C ASN A 646 29.19 -8.46 -5.43
N GLU A 647 28.89 -9.21 -4.37
CA GLU A 647 29.92 -9.77 -3.49
C GLU A 647 30.06 -11.28 -3.70
N PHE A 648 29.01 -12.07 -3.47
CA PHE A 648 29.07 -13.53 -3.59
C PHE A 648 29.32 -14.00 -5.03
N CYS A 649 28.45 -13.56 -5.97
CA CYS A 649 28.51 -14.03 -7.35
C CYS A 649 29.66 -13.44 -8.15
N ASP A 650 29.90 -12.12 -8.07
CA ASP A 650 30.86 -11.45 -8.92
C ASP A 650 32.30 -11.59 -8.39
N TRP A 651 32.46 -11.84 -7.09
CA TRP A 651 33.79 -11.93 -6.48
C TRP A 651 34.07 -13.26 -5.79
N TYR A 652 33.28 -13.66 -4.77
CA TYR A 652 33.68 -14.82 -3.96
C TYR A 652 33.68 -16.11 -4.75
N ILE A 653 32.74 -16.31 -5.66
CA ILE A 653 32.76 -17.46 -6.60
C ILE A 653 34.01 -17.42 -7.48
N GLU A 654 34.42 -16.27 -8.00
CA GLU A 654 35.64 -16.16 -8.82
C GLU A 654 36.88 -16.43 -7.99
N LEU A 655 36.99 -15.90 -6.77
CA LEU A 655 38.10 -16.10 -5.84
C LEU A 655 38.20 -17.56 -5.35
N SER A 656 37.08 -18.30 -5.32
CA SER A 656 37.08 -19.71 -4.90
C SER A 656 37.68 -20.69 -5.92
N LYS A 657 37.70 -20.34 -7.23
CA LYS A 657 38.05 -21.27 -8.31
C LYS A 657 39.44 -21.87 -8.20
N ALA A 658 40.43 -21.08 -7.83
CA ALA A 658 41.82 -21.55 -7.68
C ALA A 658 41.94 -22.64 -6.60
N ARG A 659 41.31 -22.43 -5.43
CA ARG A 659 41.33 -23.39 -4.32
C ARG A 659 40.50 -24.64 -4.60
N LEU A 660 39.36 -24.50 -5.30
CA LEU A 660 38.58 -25.65 -5.76
C LEU A 660 39.37 -26.53 -6.73
N SER A 661 40.28 -25.92 -7.52
CA SER A 661 41.15 -26.64 -8.48
C SER A 661 42.38 -27.24 -7.85
N ALA A 662 42.83 -26.75 -6.68
CA ALA A 662 44.04 -27.23 -5.99
C ALA A 662 43.90 -28.66 -5.46
N GLY A 663 42.70 -29.12 -5.15
CA GLY A 663 42.46 -30.46 -4.56
C GLY A 663 42.81 -30.53 -3.08
N GLY A 664 42.69 -31.75 -2.52
CA GLY A 664 43.06 -32.03 -1.13
C GLY A 664 42.30 -31.18 -0.10
N GLU A 665 42.95 -30.82 1.01
CA GLU A 665 42.37 -30.08 2.13
C GLU A 665 41.93 -28.64 1.73
N GLU A 666 42.66 -28.00 0.81
CA GLU A 666 42.27 -26.65 0.31
C GLU A 666 40.91 -26.66 -0.41
N ARG A 667 40.69 -27.68 -1.24
CA ARG A 667 39.38 -27.89 -1.88
C ARG A 667 38.27 -28.16 -0.85
N ALA A 668 38.57 -29.06 0.11
CA ALA A 668 37.59 -29.44 1.13
C ALA A 668 37.21 -28.24 2.03
N ALA A 669 38.17 -27.45 2.47
CA ALA A 669 37.90 -26.23 3.23
C ALA A 669 37.09 -25.22 2.41
N MET A 670 37.41 -25.03 1.12
CA MET A 670 36.67 -24.13 0.24
C MET A 670 35.23 -24.59 0.01
N GLN A 671 35.02 -25.90 -0.15
CA GLN A 671 33.67 -26.47 -0.26
C GLN A 671 32.86 -26.19 1.00
N ARG A 672 33.38 -26.38 2.20
CA ARG A 672 32.72 -26.06 3.49
C ARG A 672 32.37 -24.58 3.59
N ASN A 673 33.30 -23.68 3.21
CA ASN A 673 33.06 -22.25 3.21
C ASN A 673 31.94 -21.85 2.24
N LEU A 674 31.95 -22.37 1.00
CA LEU A 674 30.91 -22.07 0.03
C LEU A 674 29.52 -22.55 0.47
N VAL A 675 29.43 -23.77 1.02
CA VAL A 675 28.16 -24.30 1.53
C VAL A 675 27.65 -23.44 2.69
N PHE A 676 28.51 -23.09 3.65
CA PHE A 676 28.15 -22.26 4.78
C PHE A 676 27.62 -20.88 4.37
N VAL A 677 28.36 -20.20 3.49
CA VAL A 677 27.96 -18.86 3.01
C VAL A 677 26.65 -18.94 2.23
N LEU A 678 26.53 -19.91 1.34
CA LEU A 678 25.30 -20.06 0.53
C LEU A 678 24.10 -20.44 1.39
N ASP A 679 24.19 -21.42 2.29
CA ASP A 679 23.10 -21.81 3.19
C ASP A 679 22.63 -20.64 4.05
N THR A 680 23.56 -19.93 4.68
CA THR A 680 23.25 -18.75 5.51
C THR A 680 22.55 -17.66 4.69
N ALA A 681 23.09 -17.35 3.50
CA ALA A 681 22.49 -16.34 2.62
C ALA A 681 21.11 -16.74 2.07
N LEU A 682 20.89 -18.04 1.79
CA LEU A 682 19.57 -18.55 1.40
C LEU A 682 18.54 -18.37 2.53
N ARG A 683 18.91 -18.57 3.79
CA ARG A 683 18.04 -18.32 4.95
C ARG A 683 17.63 -16.87 5.03
N LEU A 684 18.58 -15.96 4.81
CA LEU A 684 18.30 -14.51 4.80
C LEU A 684 17.38 -14.09 3.65
N LEU A 685 17.51 -14.71 2.47
CA LEU A 685 16.71 -14.40 1.29
C LEU A 685 15.32 -15.05 1.30
N HIS A 686 15.15 -16.16 2.03
CA HIS A 686 13.94 -16.98 2.00
C HIS A 686 12.64 -16.23 2.29
N PRO A 687 12.54 -15.32 3.28
CA PRO A 687 11.31 -14.58 3.51
C PRO A 687 10.84 -13.77 2.29
N ALA A 688 11.77 -13.23 1.51
CA ALA A 688 11.47 -12.42 0.32
C ALA A 688 11.27 -13.26 -0.95
N MET A 689 12.05 -14.35 -1.13
CA MET A 689 12.05 -15.23 -2.30
C MET A 689 11.98 -16.70 -1.87
N PRO A 690 10.81 -17.15 -1.38
CA PRO A 690 10.70 -18.45 -0.71
C PRO A 690 10.93 -19.65 -1.62
N PHE A 691 10.53 -19.57 -2.89
CA PHE A 691 10.53 -20.75 -3.76
C PHE A 691 11.93 -21.09 -4.27
N VAL A 692 12.64 -20.14 -4.86
CA VAL A 692 13.99 -20.38 -5.41
C VAL A 692 14.97 -20.78 -4.31
N THR A 693 14.83 -20.17 -3.12
CA THR A 693 15.70 -20.48 -1.98
C THR A 693 15.44 -21.87 -1.42
N GLU A 694 14.18 -22.27 -1.30
CA GLU A 694 13.81 -23.61 -0.89
C GLU A 694 14.31 -24.66 -1.90
N GLN A 695 14.10 -24.44 -3.20
CA GLN A 695 14.60 -25.37 -4.23
C GLN A 695 16.10 -25.57 -4.10
N ILE A 696 16.86 -24.50 -3.98
CA ILE A 696 18.32 -24.58 -3.83
C ILE A 696 18.70 -25.30 -2.53
N TYR A 697 18.03 -24.99 -1.42
CA TYR A 697 18.28 -25.64 -0.15
C TYR A 697 18.05 -27.15 -0.23
N GLN A 698 17.00 -27.60 -0.90
CA GLN A 698 16.75 -29.03 -1.11
C GLN A 698 17.83 -29.72 -1.98
N GLU A 699 18.45 -29.01 -2.90
CA GLU A 699 19.51 -29.50 -3.79
C GLU A 699 20.91 -29.54 -3.13
N LEU A 700 21.16 -28.78 -2.05
CA LEU A 700 22.44 -28.79 -1.35
C LEU A 700 22.69 -30.16 -0.71
N PRO A 701 23.93 -30.70 -0.79
CA PRO A 701 24.27 -31.96 -0.15
C PRO A 701 24.51 -31.82 1.36
N GLY A 702 24.43 -32.94 2.07
CA GLY A 702 24.70 -33.01 3.49
C GLY A 702 23.45 -33.11 4.34
N GLU A 703 23.64 -33.26 5.65
CA GLU A 703 22.55 -33.26 6.63
C GLU A 703 22.00 -31.85 6.78
N LYS A 704 20.68 -31.71 6.66
CA LYS A 704 20.00 -30.44 6.77
C LYS A 704 19.55 -30.19 8.20
N GLU A 705 19.68 -28.97 8.68
CA GLU A 705 19.18 -28.55 10.00
C GLU A 705 17.68 -28.75 10.12
N ALA A 706 16.93 -28.49 9.05
CA ALA A 706 15.50 -28.62 9.00
C ALA A 706 15.06 -29.28 7.68
N PRO A 707 13.91 -29.96 7.63
CA PRO A 707 13.42 -30.63 6.42
C PRO A 707 13.07 -29.65 5.30
N TYR A 708 12.75 -28.40 5.66
CA TYR A 708 12.48 -27.29 4.73
C TYR A 708 13.11 -26.00 5.24
N LEU A 709 13.56 -25.16 4.33
CA LEU A 709 14.24 -23.88 4.65
C LEU A 709 13.33 -22.95 5.46
N MET A 710 12.04 -22.97 5.18
CA MET A 710 11.09 -22.10 5.89
C MET A 710 10.95 -22.36 7.39
N VAL A 711 11.43 -23.49 7.87
CA VAL A 711 11.48 -23.88 9.30
C VAL A 711 12.89 -24.06 9.80
N ALA A 712 13.92 -23.73 9.01
CA ALA A 712 15.29 -23.61 9.45
C ALA A 712 15.49 -22.35 10.30
N SER A 713 16.50 -22.35 11.18
CA SER A 713 16.76 -21.22 12.07
C SER A 713 17.23 -19.99 11.30
N TRP A 714 16.71 -18.82 11.69
CA TRP A 714 17.25 -17.53 11.25
C TRP A 714 18.70 -17.38 11.70
N PRO A 715 19.60 -16.88 10.85
CA PRO A 715 21.01 -16.71 11.22
C PRO A 715 21.18 -15.77 12.42
N ASP A 716 21.99 -16.20 13.38
CA ASP A 716 22.23 -15.49 14.65
C ASP A 716 23.40 -14.50 14.49
N ALA A 717 23.09 -13.20 14.52
CA ALA A 717 24.08 -12.14 14.34
C ALA A 717 25.20 -12.18 15.40
N ASP A 718 24.90 -12.55 16.64
CA ASP A 718 25.91 -12.59 17.73
C ASP A 718 26.87 -13.77 17.56
N LYS A 719 26.39 -14.90 17.04
CA LYS A 719 27.27 -16.04 16.72
C LYS A 719 28.19 -15.76 15.54
N LEU A 720 27.78 -14.89 14.63
CA LEU A 720 28.56 -14.52 13.46
C LEU A 720 29.52 -13.34 13.72
N GLU A 721 29.35 -12.60 14.81
CA GLU A 721 30.19 -11.45 15.15
C GLU A 721 31.70 -11.77 15.17
N LYS A 722 32.05 -12.99 15.58
CA LYS A 722 33.43 -13.48 15.58
C LYS A 722 34.11 -13.45 14.21
N TYR A 723 33.34 -13.37 13.13
CA TYR A 723 33.84 -13.32 11.76
C TYR A 723 34.05 -11.91 11.22
N ILE A 724 33.69 -10.86 11.96
CA ILE A 724 33.90 -9.48 11.53
C ILE A 724 35.39 -9.18 11.50
N ASP A 725 35.90 -8.91 10.31
CA ASP A 725 37.32 -8.64 10.02
C ASP A 725 37.47 -7.40 9.13
N PRO A 726 37.60 -6.21 9.74
CA PRO A 726 37.74 -4.95 8.97
C PRO A 726 39.00 -4.91 8.08
N ASP A 727 40.11 -5.59 8.51
CA ASP A 727 41.33 -5.62 7.75
C ASP A 727 41.15 -6.42 6.44
N ALA A 728 40.49 -7.58 6.51
CA ALA A 728 40.17 -8.36 5.33
C ALA A 728 39.18 -7.61 4.41
N GLU A 729 38.26 -6.85 4.98
CA GLU A 729 37.34 -5.99 4.19
C GLU A 729 38.10 -4.92 3.43
N GLN A 730 39.07 -4.26 4.06
CA GLN A 730 39.89 -3.23 3.41
C GLN A 730 40.72 -3.83 2.28
N VAL A 731 41.41 -4.98 2.53
CA VAL A 731 42.21 -5.68 1.52
C VAL A 731 41.41 -6.00 0.28
N ILE A 732 40.29 -6.69 0.44
CA ILE A 732 39.47 -7.14 -0.70
C ILE A 732 38.75 -5.97 -1.38
N THR A 733 38.41 -4.90 -0.66
CA THR A 733 37.89 -3.67 -1.26
C THR A 733 38.89 -3.07 -2.22
N MET A 734 40.15 -2.91 -1.79
CA MET A 734 41.23 -2.45 -2.67
C MET A 734 41.41 -3.37 -3.89
N VAL A 735 41.48 -4.70 -3.70
CA VAL A 735 41.61 -5.67 -4.79
C VAL A 735 40.46 -5.52 -5.82
N THR A 736 39.20 -5.43 -5.33
CA THR A 736 38.03 -5.34 -6.20
C THR A 736 37.96 -4.02 -6.94
N GLN A 737 38.37 -2.91 -6.31
CA GLN A 737 38.47 -1.60 -6.96
C GLN A 737 39.52 -1.60 -8.07
N VAL A 738 40.73 -2.11 -7.80
CA VAL A 738 41.79 -2.21 -8.80
C VAL A 738 41.40 -3.10 -9.96
N VAL A 739 40.92 -4.31 -9.71
CA VAL A 739 40.51 -5.25 -10.78
C VAL A 739 39.35 -4.68 -11.60
N SER A 740 38.37 -4.05 -10.97
CA SER A 740 37.25 -3.40 -11.66
C SER A 740 37.72 -2.22 -12.51
N GLY A 741 38.64 -1.40 -12.01
CA GLY A 741 39.22 -0.29 -12.72
C GLY A 741 39.98 -0.77 -13.95
N ILE A 742 40.83 -1.80 -13.81
CA ILE A 742 41.55 -2.41 -14.93
C ILE A 742 40.59 -2.99 -15.98
N ARG A 743 39.54 -3.69 -15.56
CA ARG A 743 38.49 -4.22 -16.47
C ARG A 743 37.76 -3.08 -17.20
N SER A 744 37.50 -1.98 -16.53
CA SER A 744 36.90 -0.80 -17.13
C SER A 744 37.81 -0.13 -18.19
N ILE A 745 39.12 -0.06 -17.90
CA ILE A 745 40.14 0.41 -18.86
C ILE A 745 40.16 -0.51 -20.09
N ARG A 746 40.19 -1.83 -19.90
CA ARG A 746 40.10 -2.80 -21.01
C ARG A 746 38.87 -2.57 -21.88
N ALA A 747 37.70 -2.40 -21.26
CA ALA A 747 36.44 -2.17 -21.97
C ALA A 747 36.44 -0.84 -22.73
N ARG A 748 37.00 0.23 -22.10
CA ARG A 748 37.11 1.56 -22.70
C ARG A 748 37.92 1.51 -23.99
N TYR A 749 39.08 0.85 -24.00
CA TYR A 749 40.00 0.81 -25.16
C TYR A 749 39.82 -0.42 -26.03
N GLY A 750 38.83 -1.26 -25.80
CA GLY A 750 38.57 -2.46 -26.61
C GLY A 750 39.66 -3.51 -26.56
N ILE A 751 40.42 -3.55 -25.46
CA ILE A 751 41.58 -4.47 -25.30
C ILE A 751 41.07 -5.87 -25.00
N SER A 752 41.62 -6.86 -25.74
CA SER A 752 41.25 -8.27 -25.53
C SER A 752 41.43 -8.71 -24.08
N PRO A 753 40.49 -9.46 -23.47
CA PRO A 753 40.66 -10.05 -22.14
C PRO A 753 41.92 -10.98 -22.04
N ARG A 754 42.40 -11.49 -23.16
CA ARG A 754 43.57 -12.37 -23.23
C ARG A 754 44.91 -11.63 -23.32
N ALA A 755 44.91 -10.31 -23.57
CA ALA A 755 46.12 -9.54 -23.59
C ALA A 755 46.57 -9.30 -22.13
N GLU A 756 47.83 -9.57 -21.81
CA GLU A 756 48.41 -9.22 -20.50
C GLU A 756 48.69 -7.72 -20.46
N LEU A 757 48.25 -7.02 -19.38
CA LEU A 757 48.52 -5.63 -19.19
C LEU A 757 49.63 -5.44 -18.17
N GLU A 758 50.57 -4.56 -18.47
CA GLU A 758 51.53 -4.09 -17.46
C GLU A 758 50.91 -3.05 -16.55
N VAL A 759 51.19 -3.16 -15.25
CA VAL A 759 50.64 -2.25 -14.22
C VAL A 759 51.77 -1.78 -13.31
N VAL A 760 51.89 -0.48 -13.13
CA VAL A 760 52.75 0.17 -12.13
C VAL A 760 51.86 0.75 -11.04
N VAL A 761 52.24 0.54 -9.76
CA VAL A 761 51.39 0.96 -8.64
C VAL A 761 52.11 1.97 -7.78
N LYS A 762 51.49 3.12 -7.60
CA LYS A 762 51.91 4.11 -6.62
C LYS A 762 51.07 3.95 -5.37
N ALA A 763 51.67 3.64 -4.25
CA ALA A 763 51.03 3.53 -2.96
C ALA A 763 51.09 4.85 -2.19
N GLN A 764 50.12 5.10 -1.35
CA GLN A 764 50.03 6.29 -0.52
C GLN A 764 51.13 6.29 0.56
N ASP A 765 51.43 5.11 1.11
CA ASP A 765 52.44 4.89 2.14
C ASP A 765 52.98 3.43 2.06
N ASP A 766 53.99 3.13 2.88
CA ASP A 766 54.61 1.79 2.94
C ASP A 766 53.63 0.68 3.39
N THR A 767 52.61 1.02 4.17
CA THR A 767 51.57 0.07 4.61
C THR A 767 50.70 -0.34 3.40
N ALA A 768 50.25 0.62 2.63
CA ALA A 768 49.47 0.39 1.42
C ALA A 768 50.28 -0.35 0.36
N ALA A 769 51.59 -0.03 0.24
CA ALA A 769 52.49 -0.75 -0.64
C ALA A 769 52.63 -2.24 -0.25
N SER A 770 52.91 -2.55 1.02
CA SER A 770 52.99 -3.90 1.52
C SER A 770 51.69 -4.69 1.40
N LEU A 771 50.54 -4.01 1.62
CA LEU A 771 49.21 -4.58 1.47
C LEU A 771 48.98 -4.97 0.02
N PHE A 772 49.22 -4.07 -0.92
CA PHE A 772 49.09 -4.36 -2.34
C PHE A 772 50.02 -5.47 -2.81
N GLU A 773 51.31 -5.46 -2.37
CA GLU A 773 52.27 -6.48 -2.73
C GLU A 773 51.80 -7.88 -2.32
N SER A 774 51.15 -8.02 -1.14
CA SER A 774 50.60 -9.30 -0.69
C SER A 774 49.51 -9.84 -1.59
N GLN A 775 48.84 -8.98 -2.37
CA GLN A 775 47.72 -9.31 -3.27
C GLN A 775 48.07 -9.31 -4.77
N VAL A 776 49.33 -9.05 -5.13
CA VAL A 776 49.78 -8.98 -6.54
C VAL A 776 49.38 -10.20 -7.34
N GLN A 777 49.60 -11.41 -6.79
CA GLN A 777 49.27 -12.66 -7.49
C GLN A 777 47.79 -12.79 -7.75
N LEU A 778 46.95 -12.37 -6.79
CA LEU A 778 45.50 -12.41 -6.92
C LEU A 778 44.99 -11.42 -7.97
N ILE A 779 45.44 -10.16 -7.89
CA ILE A 779 45.12 -9.10 -8.85
C ILE A 779 45.54 -9.50 -10.26
N SER A 780 46.79 -10.00 -10.40
CA SER A 780 47.35 -10.44 -11.68
C SER A 780 46.51 -11.56 -12.31
N THR A 781 46.07 -12.52 -11.51
CA THR A 781 45.20 -13.61 -11.98
C THR A 781 43.80 -13.10 -12.42
N LEU A 782 43.17 -12.24 -11.61
CA LEU A 782 41.80 -11.76 -11.85
C LEU A 782 41.71 -10.74 -12.99
N ALA A 783 42.74 -9.92 -13.17
CA ALA A 783 42.77 -8.87 -14.17
C ALA A 783 43.62 -9.22 -15.41
N ASN A 784 44.27 -10.37 -15.44
CA ASN A 784 45.29 -10.77 -16.45
C ASN A 784 46.34 -9.68 -16.63
N THR A 785 47.08 -9.38 -15.58
CA THR A 785 48.05 -8.29 -15.54
C THR A 785 49.40 -8.76 -14.99
N LYS A 786 50.46 -8.03 -15.35
CA LYS A 786 51.78 -8.13 -14.77
C LYS A 786 52.08 -6.84 -14.02
N VAL A 787 52.16 -6.92 -12.70
CA VAL A 787 52.60 -5.79 -11.87
C VAL A 787 54.10 -5.67 -11.94
N SER A 788 54.64 -4.57 -12.48
CA SER A 788 56.11 -4.38 -12.69
C SER A 788 56.76 -3.59 -11.57
N ALA A 789 56.04 -2.77 -10.86
CA ALA A 789 56.53 -2.00 -9.71
C ALA A 789 55.40 -1.65 -8.74
N VAL A 790 55.73 -1.63 -7.44
CA VAL A 790 54.90 -1.11 -6.34
C VAL A 790 55.81 -0.26 -5.47
N SER A 791 55.52 1.04 -5.33
CA SER A 791 56.29 1.88 -4.39
C SER A 791 55.53 3.20 -4.11
N VAL A 792 55.90 3.88 -3.05
CA VAL A 792 55.37 5.21 -2.69
C VAL A 792 55.80 6.26 -3.69
N ASP A 793 56.97 6.12 -4.27
CA ASP A 793 57.56 7.08 -5.21
C ASP A 793 57.40 6.65 -6.67
N ALA A 794 56.53 5.68 -7.00
CA ALA A 794 56.35 5.24 -8.35
C ALA A 794 55.84 6.39 -9.25
N ALA A 795 56.60 6.65 -10.33
CA ALA A 795 56.19 7.62 -11.32
C ALA A 795 55.15 7.02 -12.25
N ARG A 796 54.21 7.82 -12.69
CA ARG A 796 53.25 7.43 -13.72
C ARG A 796 53.98 7.21 -15.06
N PRO A 797 53.88 6.01 -15.66
CA PRO A 797 54.41 5.77 -17.01
C PRO A 797 53.70 6.59 -18.08
N ASP A 798 54.47 6.97 -19.09
CA ASP A 798 53.87 7.57 -20.31
C ASP A 798 52.91 6.57 -20.96
N GLU A 799 51.89 7.09 -21.64
CA GLU A 799 50.84 6.28 -22.29
C GLU A 799 50.17 5.28 -21.31
N SER A 800 49.84 5.73 -20.10
CA SER A 800 49.17 4.92 -19.10
C SER A 800 47.84 5.52 -18.64
N SER A 801 46.84 4.69 -18.40
CA SER A 801 45.56 5.08 -17.79
C SER A 801 45.54 4.76 -16.28
N VAL A 802 44.94 5.63 -15.47
CA VAL A 802 44.93 5.49 -14.01
C VAL A 802 43.67 4.80 -13.50
N CYS A 803 43.83 3.89 -12.58
CA CYS A 803 42.79 3.33 -11.75
C CYS A 803 43.04 3.74 -10.30
N LEU A 804 42.08 4.44 -9.69
CA LEU A 804 42.15 4.83 -8.27
C LEU A 804 41.48 3.77 -7.41
N ALA A 805 42.17 3.38 -6.34
CA ALA A 805 41.63 2.49 -5.32
C ALA A 805 42.15 2.93 -3.93
N ASP A 806 41.53 2.38 -2.89
CA ASP A 806 41.87 2.76 -1.51
C ASP A 806 43.35 2.56 -1.23
N GLY A 807 44.06 3.65 -0.96
CA GLY A 807 45.49 3.68 -0.65
C GLY A 807 46.45 3.50 -1.83
N VAL A 808 45.96 3.31 -3.09
CA VAL A 808 46.81 3.09 -4.25
C VAL A 808 46.27 3.75 -5.55
N GLU A 809 47.22 4.15 -6.41
CA GLU A 809 46.97 4.51 -7.81
C GLU A 809 47.62 3.45 -8.70
N ALA A 810 46.83 2.70 -9.45
CA ALA A 810 47.34 1.70 -10.39
C ALA A 810 47.36 2.31 -11.81
N TYR A 811 48.53 2.41 -12.39
CA TYR A 811 48.80 2.89 -13.74
C TYR A 811 48.85 1.71 -14.70
N VAL A 812 47.88 1.61 -15.56
CA VAL A 812 47.80 0.56 -16.60
C VAL A 812 48.52 1.07 -17.83
N VAL A 813 49.64 0.44 -18.20
CA VAL A 813 50.45 0.81 -19.36
C VAL A 813 49.70 0.37 -20.65
N LEU A 814 49.46 1.29 -21.55
CA LEU A 814 48.72 1.08 -22.80
C LEU A 814 49.62 1.18 -24.04
N SER A 815 50.88 1.51 -23.84
CA SER A 815 51.87 1.64 -24.92
C SER A 815 51.92 0.38 -25.80
N GLY A 816 51.79 0.55 -27.11
CA GLY A 816 51.79 -0.57 -28.08
C GLY A 816 50.49 -1.39 -28.12
N LEU A 817 49.54 -1.12 -27.24
CA LEU A 817 48.21 -1.78 -27.18
C LEU A 817 47.09 -0.90 -27.71
N VAL A 818 47.21 0.41 -27.59
CA VAL A 818 46.25 1.41 -28.02
C VAL A 818 46.91 2.39 -28.97
N ASP A 819 46.29 2.63 -30.11
CA ASP A 819 46.66 3.69 -31.06
C ASP A 819 45.95 4.97 -30.63
N PHE A 820 46.62 5.77 -29.81
CA PHE A 820 46.04 6.98 -29.22
C PHE A 820 45.65 8.01 -30.28
N ASP A 821 46.33 8.06 -31.42
CA ASP A 821 45.94 9.00 -32.50
C ASP A 821 44.62 8.56 -33.14
N LYS A 822 44.43 7.27 -33.36
CA LYS A 822 43.14 6.75 -33.84
C LYS A 822 42.02 6.91 -32.81
N GLU A 823 42.31 6.71 -31.54
CA GLU A 823 41.31 6.86 -30.46
C GLU A 823 40.92 8.33 -30.28
N ARG A 824 41.89 9.25 -30.33
CA ARG A 824 41.63 10.69 -30.34
C ARG A 824 40.72 11.08 -31.50
N ALA A 825 41.07 10.64 -32.73
CA ALA A 825 40.25 10.89 -33.91
C ALA A 825 38.85 10.28 -33.83
N ARG A 826 38.72 9.10 -33.18
CA ARG A 826 37.43 8.46 -32.93
C ARG A 826 36.59 9.30 -31.97
N LEU A 827 37.15 9.71 -30.84
CA LEU A 827 36.47 10.53 -29.84
C LEU A 827 36.07 11.89 -30.40
N GLU A 828 36.94 12.57 -31.10
CA GLU A 828 36.66 13.85 -31.76
C GLU A 828 35.50 13.72 -32.76
N LYS A 829 35.47 12.64 -33.54
CA LYS A 829 34.38 12.34 -34.47
C LYS A 829 33.05 12.09 -33.73
N GLU A 830 33.11 11.33 -32.64
CA GLU A 830 31.92 11.03 -31.84
C GLU A 830 31.38 12.27 -31.09
N ILE A 831 32.27 13.10 -30.52
CA ILE A 831 31.96 14.39 -29.93
C ILE A 831 31.31 15.30 -30.97
N GLY A 832 31.91 15.44 -32.17
CA GLY A 832 31.35 16.26 -33.23
C GLY A 832 29.99 15.81 -33.74
N LYS A 833 29.68 14.50 -33.66
CA LYS A 833 28.34 13.98 -33.96
C LYS A 833 27.34 14.36 -32.87
N LEU A 834 27.70 14.16 -31.61
CA LEU A 834 26.85 14.48 -30.47
C LEU A 834 26.62 15.97 -30.30
N GLU A 835 27.60 16.83 -30.64
CA GLU A 835 27.44 18.28 -30.67
C GLU A 835 26.42 18.75 -31.71
N LYS A 836 26.36 18.08 -32.86
CA LYS A 836 25.30 18.33 -33.85
C LYS A 836 23.94 17.95 -33.33
N ASP A 837 23.85 16.79 -32.67
CA ASP A 837 22.60 16.31 -32.07
C ASP A 837 22.20 17.23 -30.88
N PHE A 838 23.14 17.64 -30.04
CA PHE A 838 22.91 18.65 -28.98
C PHE A 838 22.32 19.94 -29.55
N THR A 839 22.97 20.51 -30.56
CA THR A 839 22.53 21.77 -31.21
C THR A 839 21.12 21.63 -31.81
N LYS A 840 20.79 20.45 -32.36
CA LYS A 840 19.46 20.15 -32.90
C LYS A 840 18.39 20.13 -31.82
N PHE A 841 18.63 19.43 -30.71
CA PHE A 841 17.64 19.34 -29.61
C PHE A 841 17.57 20.65 -28.82
N ASP A 842 18.69 21.32 -28.58
CA ASP A 842 18.74 22.61 -27.91
C ASP A 842 17.95 23.68 -28.68
N LYS A 843 18.18 23.82 -30.01
CA LYS A 843 17.39 24.71 -30.87
C LYS A 843 15.90 24.38 -30.85
N LYS A 844 15.55 23.08 -30.81
CA LYS A 844 14.17 22.65 -30.80
C LYS A 844 13.49 23.02 -29.49
N LEU A 845 14.17 22.82 -28.36
CA LEU A 845 13.67 23.15 -27.02
C LEU A 845 13.75 24.64 -26.68
N SER A 846 14.58 25.39 -27.35
CA SER A 846 14.66 26.85 -27.23
C SER A 846 13.62 27.56 -28.11
N ASN A 847 12.86 26.87 -28.95
CA ASN A 847 11.87 27.46 -29.84
C ASN A 847 10.51 27.60 -29.14
N PRO A 848 10.04 28.85 -28.85
CA PRO A 848 8.75 29.06 -28.20
C PRO A 848 7.57 28.53 -29.00
N GLY A 849 7.66 28.53 -30.33
CA GLY A 849 6.63 28.03 -31.22
C GLY A 849 6.51 26.50 -31.20
N PHE A 850 7.58 25.77 -30.86
CA PHE A 850 7.54 24.33 -30.61
C PHE A 850 6.96 24.05 -29.25
N LEU A 851 7.45 24.73 -28.18
CA LEU A 851 6.99 24.51 -26.80
C LEU A 851 5.49 24.79 -26.61
N SER A 852 4.93 25.73 -27.37
CA SER A 852 3.51 26.05 -27.30
C SER A 852 2.58 25.10 -28.06
N LYS A 853 3.13 24.29 -29.02
CA LYS A 853 2.33 23.41 -29.89
C LYS A 853 2.57 21.93 -29.67
N ALA A 854 3.70 21.55 -29.08
CA ALA A 854 4.04 20.15 -28.85
C ALA A 854 3.35 19.62 -27.59
N ALA A 855 2.93 18.34 -27.62
CA ALA A 855 2.42 17.67 -26.44
C ALA A 855 3.49 17.63 -25.32
N PRO A 856 3.13 17.85 -24.05
CA PRO A 856 4.08 17.87 -22.92
C PRO A 856 5.01 16.67 -22.87
N GLU A 857 4.51 15.49 -23.20
CA GLU A 857 5.27 14.23 -23.23
C GLU A 857 6.42 14.26 -24.28
N ILE A 858 6.20 14.91 -25.43
CA ILE A 858 7.22 15.05 -26.48
C ILE A 858 8.31 16.04 -26.01
N VAL A 859 7.91 17.11 -25.35
CA VAL A 859 8.86 18.10 -24.80
C VAL A 859 9.73 17.44 -23.72
N GLU A 860 9.13 16.67 -22.80
CA GLU A 860 9.86 15.97 -21.74
C GLU A 860 10.80 14.89 -22.30
N LYS A 861 10.36 14.14 -23.29
CA LYS A 861 11.22 13.17 -24.00
C LYS A 861 12.41 13.81 -24.68
N ASP A 862 12.23 14.97 -25.29
CA ASP A 862 13.33 15.72 -25.95
C ASP A 862 14.27 16.36 -24.90
N ARG A 863 13.76 16.80 -23.74
CA ARG A 863 14.59 17.26 -22.61
C ARG A 863 15.45 16.16 -22.04
N ALA A 864 14.84 14.96 -21.82
CA ALA A 864 15.60 13.81 -21.35
C ALA A 864 16.69 13.39 -22.31
N LYS A 865 16.43 13.44 -23.64
CA LYS A 865 17.46 13.20 -24.66
C LYS A 865 18.56 14.25 -24.66
N LEU A 866 18.22 15.53 -24.46
CA LEU A 866 19.22 16.60 -24.39
C LEU A 866 20.12 16.42 -23.16
N ALA A 867 19.56 16.04 -22.01
CA ALA A 867 20.30 15.75 -20.80
C ALA A 867 21.27 14.57 -21.01
N ASP A 868 20.80 13.45 -21.60
CA ASP A 868 21.65 12.29 -21.94
C ASP A 868 22.81 12.67 -22.87
N ILE A 869 22.54 13.47 -23.92
CA ILE A 869 23.56 13.95 -24.84
C ILE A 869 24.58 14.84 -24.10
N THR A 870 24.14 15.71 -23.19
CA THR A 870 24.99 16.58 -22.39
C THR A 870 25.95 15.78 -21.52
N ASP A 871 25.43 14.78 -20.80
CA ASP A 871 26.22 13.91 -19.94
C ASP A 871 27.23 13.08 -20.75
N ARG A 872 26.84 12.58 -21.92
CA ARG A 872 27.75 11.86 -22.81
C ARG A 872 28.84 12.76 -23.38
N LEU A 873 28.51 13.98 -23.78
CA LEU A 873 29.49 14.96 -24.24
C LEU A 873 30.52 15.32 -23.13
N ALA A 874 30.05 15.50 -21.91
CA ALA A 874 30.93 15.77 -20.77
C ALA A 874 31.93 14.62 -20.54
N ARG A 875 31.46 13.37 -20.57
CA ARG A 875 32.30 12.17 -20.43
C ARG A 875 33.32 12.03 -21.57
N LEU A 876 32.87 12.15 -22.82
CA LEU A 876 33.77 11.99 -23.98
C LEU A 876 34.82 13.13 -24.05
N ARG A 877 34.46 14.35 -23.63
CA ARG A 877 35.44 15.46 -23.55
C ARG A 877 36.43 15.24 -22.43
N ALA A 878 36.03 14.69 -21.28
CA ALA A 878 36.95 14.31 -20.22
C ALA A 878 37.90 13.19 -20.72
N GLU A 879 37.39 12.17 -21.40
CA GLU A 879 38.19 11.11 -22.01
C GLU A 879 39.19 11.67 -23.06
N LEU A 880 38.76 12.59 -23.90
CA LEU A 880 39.61 13.23 -24.88
C LEU A 880 40.73 14.09 -24.21
N ALA A 881 40.40 14.75 -23.11
CA ALA A 881 41.39 15.52 -22.34
C ALA A 881 42.43 14.63 -21.67
N GLU A 882 42.00 13.51 -21.09
CA GLU A 882 42.89 12.46 -20.53
C GLU A 882 43.86 11.95 -21.60
N ILE A 883 43.35 11.51 -22.75
CA ILE A 883 44.18 11.01 -23.88
C ILE A 883 45.11 12.11 -24.42
N SER A 884 44.73 13.39 -24.38
CA SER A 884 45.55 14.49 -24.85
C SER A 884 46.66 14.88 -23.85
N GLN A 885 46.56 14.43 -22.59
CA GLN A 885 47.59 14.56 -21.57
C GLN A 885 48.51 13.31 -21.51
N GLU A 886 48.04 12.20 -22.06
CA GLU A 886 48.70 10.88 -22.03
C GLU A 886 49.55 10.62 -23.29
N GLY A 887 49.39 11.41 -24.39
CA GLY A 887 50.08 11.22 -25.68
C GLY A 887 51.14 12.29 -26.02
#